data_3bc8242f6564cfb25613dfdb3ba2a644
#
_entry.id   3bc8242f6564cfb25613dfdb3ba2a644
#
_cell.length_a   1.000
_cell.length_b   1.000
_cell.length_c   1.000
_cell.angle_alpha   90.00
_cell.angle_beta   90.00
_cell.angle_gamma   90.00
#
_symmetry.space_group_name_H-M   'P 1'
#
loop_
_entity.id
_entity.type
_entity.pdbx_description
1 polymer ?
#
loop_
_entity_poly.entity_id
_entity_poly.type
_entity_poly.pdbx_seq_one_letter_code
_entity_poly.pdbx_strand_id
1 'polypeptide(L)'
;MAHFIFSAFSDESGESTVKSQIAACKENGIFEMELRGFGKELNINNMTVDQAKEIKKTIDDEGMKVASIGSAYGKINIKDDFEPHFEAFKNTVEVAKILEAKYIRIFSFFFDKEDSYDDYKEEVFRRVKAMVDYADENGIMCCHENEKGIYGDTAERCLEVLEACGGKLRAVFDPANFVQCGVDTLMAYELLEDYIEYMHVKDAMYSDGQVVPAGEGEGNVEKIIGKLSFKWKRIILSLEPHLKVFEGFDSLENDDETKKGMDKHTYASYKESFKAAADAMHRLVEKAQPIRTGIVGVGNMGSSHIRNFLDGEMSEMRVTAVADINPERLEWAKKNVPWAKRYSTAEELFKSGECDAVIIAVPHYFHPPYVIEAIKNGLHVVSEKPAGVYTKQVREMNEFAAKSDKVFAMMFNQRTNCVFRKMKEIVDSGKYGEIRRVNWIITDWYRTQAYYNSGGWRATWAGEGGGVLLNQCPHQLDLWQWICGMPSKIRAFCNEGKWHDIEVEDDVTIYAEYPNGATGVFITTTGDYPGTNRFEITLDKAKIICEKAEKITLIELEEGLTHNIQNAKDGFVRIGTHTVDVETDGKNEQHPGVLNAFAGKILHGTPLVADGKEGINGLTISNAAHLSSWTNETVSIPFDEDKFYDLLMEHVKNSKAKTNVVEQVADDMSDTY
;
A
#
# COMPACT_ATOMS: atom_id res chain seq x y z
N MET A 1 8.41 -11.11 4.85
CA MET A 1 7.00 -11.52 4.90
C MET A 1 6.67 -12.03 6.26
N ALA A 2 5.53 -11.62 6.79
CA ALA A 2 4.98 -12.43 7.86
C ALA A 2 4.80 -13.84 7.32
N HIS A 3 5.40 -14.80 7.99
CA HIS A 3 5.08 -16.19 7.75
C HIS A 3 3.96 -16.53 8.72
N PHE A 4 2.72 -16.52 8.22
CA PHE A 4 1.58 -16.89 9.05
C PHE A 4 1.65 -18.37 9.42
N ILE A 5 1.55 -18.63 10.72
CA ILE A 5 1.42 -19.95 11.30
C ILE A 5 -0.03 -20.10 11.74
N PHE A 6 -0.69 -21.10 11.21
CA PHE A 6 -2.05 -21.43 11.63
C PHE A 6 -2.02 -22.26 12.89
N SER A 7 -2.66 -21.74 13.94
CA SER A 7 -2.86 -22.38 15.23
C SER A 7 -4.36 -22.37 15.58
N ALA A 8 -4.75 -23.13 16.57
CA ALA A 8 -6.11 -23.12 17.09
C ALA A 8 -6.18 -23.57 18.55
N PHE A 9 -7.18 -23.09 19.27
CA PHE A 9 -7.69 -23.74 20.45
C PHE A 9 -8.33 -25.07 20.04
N SER A 10 -7.56 -26.13 20.16
CA SER A 10 -7.91 -27.45 19.63
C SER A 10 -9.12 -28.10 20.30
N ASP A 11 -9.43 -27.74 21.56
CA ASP A 11 -10.58 -28.20 22.31
C ASP A 11 -11.93 -27.68 21.74
N GLU A 12 -11.93 -26.58 20.99
CA GLU A 12 -13.11 -26.06 20.28
C GLU A 12 -13.54 -26.93 19.08
N SER A 13 -12.73 -27.88 18.67
CA SER A 13 -13.13 -28.91 17.73
C SER A 13 -14.21 -29.87 18.29
N GLY A 14 -14.44 -29.82 19.60
CA GLY A 14 -15.35 -30.72 20.34
C GLY A 14 -14.77 -32.09 20.61
N GLU A 15 -13.50 -32.28 20.29
CA GLU A 15 -12.77 -33.53 20.57
C GLU A 15 -12.15 -33.52 21.98
N SER A 16 -12.14 -34.67 22.65
CA SER A 16 -11.77 -34.73 24.07
C SER A 16 -10.37 -35.34 24.32
N THR A 17 -9.72 -35.93 23.32
CA THR A 17 -8.41 -36.54 23.47
C THR A 17 -7.33 -35.80 22.66
N VAL A 18 -6.07 -35.88 23.09
CA VAL A 18 -4.94 -35.26 22.38
C VAL A 18 -4.92 -35.71 20.92
N LYS A 19 -5.07 -36.98 20.62
CA LYS A 19 -5.02 -37.51 19.25
C LYS A 19 -6.18 -37.04 18.38
N SER A 20 -7.40 -37.00 18.93
CA SER A 20 -8.58 -36.56 18.16
C SER A 20 -8.54 -35.07 17.90
N GLN A 21 -8.08 -34.23 18.84
CA GLN A 21 -7.89 -32.80 18.65
C GLN A 21 -6.80 -32.51 17.59
N ILE A 22 -5.69 -33.26 17.61
CA ILE A 22 -4.64 -33.19 16.59
C ILE A 22 -5.22 -33.53 15.20
N ALA A 23 -6.00 -34.62 15.12
CA ALA A 23 -6.62 -35.01 13.85
C ALA A 23 -7.56 -33.91 13.30
N ALA A 24 -8.39 -33.30 14.16
CA ALA A 24 -9.27 -32.22 13.79
C ALA A 24 -8.49 -30.97 13.29
N CYS A 25 -7.39 -30.59 13.94
CA CYS A 25 -6.52 -29.52 13.49
C CYS A 25 -5.94 -29.82 12.11
N LYS A 26 -5.33 -31.00 11.92
CA LYS A 26 -4.72 -31.39 10.64
C LYS A 26 -5.72 -31.46 9.48
N GLU A 27 -6.94 -31.97 9.70
CA GLU A 27 -8.02 -31.97 8.72
C GLU A 27 -8.35 -30.57 8.20
N ASN A 28 -8.08 -29.53 9.01
CA ASN A 28 -8.34 -28.14 8.69
C ASN A 28 -7.07 -27.33 8.35
N GLY A 29 -5.95 -28.00 8.03
CA GLY A 29 -4.70 -27.34 7.62
C GLY A 29 -3.95 -26.62 8.73
N ILE A 30 -4.20 -26.99 10.00
CA ILE A 30 -3.60 -26.39 11.19
C ILE A 30 -2.58 -27.38 11.77
N PHE A 31 -1.32 -26.94 11.93
CA PHE A 31 -0.20 -27.81 12.37
C PHE A 31 0.45 -27.34 13.67
N GLU A 32 -0.06 -26.32 14.30
CA GLU A 32 0.31 -25.88 15.65
C GLU A 32 -0.95 -25.70 16.49
N MET A 33 -0.83 -25.92 17.80
CA MET A 33 -1.97 -25.88 18.72
C MET A 33 -1.75 -24.80 19.78
N GLU A 34 -2.80 -24.07 20.12
CA GLU A 34 -2.89 -23.34 21.37
C GLU A 34 -3.61 -24.23 22.39
N LEU A 35 -2.88 -24.62 23.45
CA LEU A 35 -3.38 -25.62 24.36
C LEU A 35 -4.10 -24.99 25.55
N ARG A 36 -5.36 -25.37 25.75
CA ARG A 36 -6.19 -25.00 26.90
C ARG A 36 -6.60 -26.24 27.72
N GLY A 37 -6.99 -27.32 27.06
CA GLY A 37 -7.36 -28.54 27.75
C GLY A 37 -7.72 -29.74 26.86
N PHE A 38 -7.96 -30.86 27.48
CA PHE A 38 -8.37 -32.12 26.83
C PHE A 38 -9.55 -32.71 27.60
N GLY A 39 -10.78 -32.52 27.07
CA GLY A 39 -11.99 -32.91 27.78
C GLY A 39 -12.22 -32.09 29.08
N LYS A 40 -13.06 -32.59 29.96
CA LYS A 40 -13.45 -31.86 31.19
C LYS A 40 -12.42 -31.93 32.32
N GLU A 41 -11.60 -32.97 32.34
CA GLU A 41 -10.75 -33.29 33.51
C GLU A 41 -9.35 -32.73 33.43
N LEU A 42 -8.82 -32.52 32.22
CA LEU A 42 -7.45 -32.10 32.00
C LEU A 42 -7.37 -30.71 31.38
N ASN A 43 -7.10 -29.73 32.22
CA ASN A 43 -6.89 -28.34 31.83
C ASN A 43 -5.42 -27.96 32.03
N ILE A 44 -4.88 -27.07 31.20
CA ILE A 44 -3.50 -26.63 31.27
C ILE A 44 -3.11 -26.05 32.65
N ASN A 45 -4.05 -25.39 33.35
CA ASN A 45 -3.80 -24.78 34.66
C ASN A 45 -3.64 -25.84 35.80
N ASN A 46 -4.13 -27.08 35.61
CA ASN A 46 -4.03 -28.16 36.58
C ASN A 46 -3.16 -29.33 36.11
N MET A 47 -2.56 -29.22 34.93
CA MET A 47 -1.72 -30.24 34.34
C MET A 47 -0.45 -30.49 35.16
N THR A 48 -0.15 -31.74 35.43
CA THR A 48 1.11 -32.12 36.08
C THR A 48 2.25 -32.25 35.07
N VAL A 49 3.48 -32.12 35.53
CA VAL A 49 4.69 -32.33 34.74
C VAL A 49 4.71 -33.68 34.02
N ASP A 50 4.25 -34.76 34.67
CA ASP A 50 4.26 -36.09 34.06
C ASP A 50 3.17 -36.24 32.99
N GLN A 51 2.00 -35.65 33.18
CA GLN A 51 0.97 -35.57 32.13
C GLN A 51 1.47 -34.76 30.92
N ALA A 52 2.18 -33.65 31.16
CA ALA A 52 2.78 -32.86 30.09
C ALA A 52 3.78 -33.67 29.24
N LYS A 53 4.61 -34.54 29.86
CA LYS A 53 5.54 -35.41 29.14
C LYS A 53 4.84 -36.43 28.24
N GLU A 54 3.75 -37.03 28.72
CA GLU A 54 2.95 -38.01 27.96
C GLU A 54 2.26 -37.31 26.76
N ILE A 55 1.72 -36.13 26.98
CA ILE A 55 1.09 -35.33 25.95
C ILE A 55 2.12 -34.89 24.91
N LYS A 56 3.28 -34.38 25.34
CA LYS A 56 4.38 -33.97 24.44
C LYS A 56 4.79 -35.10 23.51
N LYS A 57 4.96 -36.33 24.08
CA LYS A 57 5.28 -37.49 23.26
C LYS A 57 4.23 -37.72 22.16
N THR A 58 2.93 -37.63 22.50
CA THR A 58 1.86 -37.83 21.52
C THR A 58 1.87 -36.74 20.45
N ILE A 59 2.10 -35.46 20.83
CA ILE A 59 2.20 -34.34 19.94
C ILE A 59 3.36 -34.52 18.95
N ASP A 60 4.54 -34.96 19.44
CA ASP A 60 5.72 -35.20 18.62
C ASP A 60 5.54 -36.39 17.67
N ASP A 61 5.00 -37.53 18.17
CA ASP A 61 4.72 -38.71 17.37
C ASP A 61 3.76 -38.38 16.21
N GLU A 62 2.86 -37.42 16.38
CA GLU A 62 1.93 -36.94 15.37
C GLU A 62 2.49 -35.78 14.53
N GLY A 63 3.70 -35.28 14.78
CA GLY A 63 4.32 -34.19 14.03
C GLY A 63 3.62 -32.84 14.18
N MET A 64 2.93 -32.63 15.31
CA MET A 64 2.35 -31.34 15.71
C MET A 64 3.31 -30.52 16.55
N LYS A 65 2.99 -29.24 16.76
CA LYS A 65 3.71 -28.35 17.68
C LYS A 65 2.74 -27.61 18.58
N VAL A 66 3.26 -27.14 19.73
CA VAL A 66 2.52 -26.24 20.61
C VAL A 66 2.95 -24.80 20.29
N ALA A 67 2.03 -24.00 19.83
CA ALA A 67 2.26 -22.58 19.52
C ALA A 67 2.29 -21.74 20.80
N SER A 68 1.29 -21.95 21.67
CA SER A 68 1.05 -21.18 22.89
C SER A 68 0.29 -22.02 23.92
N ILE A 69 0.41 -21.63 25.18
CA ILE A 69 -0.42 -22.10 26.28
C ILE A 69 -1.55 -21.11 26.50
N GLY A 70 -2.78 -21.50 26.18
CA GLY A 70 -3.99 -20.71 26.36
C GLY A 70 -4.48 -20.75 27.81
N SER A 71 -3.70 -20.20 28.74
CA SER A 71 -3.99 -20.24 30.17
C SER A 71 -5.10 -19.23 30.58
N ALA A 72 -5.67 -19.43 31.78
CA ALA A 72 -6.59 -18.49 32.40
C ALA A 72 -5.94 -17.66 33.53
N TYR A 73 -4.62 -17.59 33.58
CA TYR A 73 -3.95 -16.79 34.62
C TYR A 73 -4.25 -15.30 34.45
N GLY A 74 -4.66 -14.69 35.57
CA GLY A 74 -5.19 -13.34 35.59
C GLY A 74 -6.75 -13.26 35.46
N LYS A 75 -7.45 -14.39 35.27
CA LYS A 75 -8.93 -14.46 35.33
C LYS A 75 -9.43 -14.80 36.76
N ILE A 76 -8.88 -14.13 37.77
CA ILE A 76 -9.40 -14.09 39.15
C ILE A 76 -9.73 -12.65 39.50
N ASN A 77 -10.56 -12.44 40.55
CA ASN A 77 -10.83 -11.08 41.02
C ASN A 77 -9.57 -10.44 41.59
N ILE A 78 -9.37 -9.14 41.37
CA ILE A 78 -8.21 -8.42 41.88
C ILE A 78 -8.14 -8.44 43.42
N LYS A 79 -9.25 -8.68 44.10
CA LYS A 79 -9.33 -8.78 45.56
C LYS A 79 -9.00 -10.17 46.12
N ASP A 80 -8.93 -11.19 45.25
CA ASP A 80 -8.58 -12.55 45.64
C ASP A 80 -7.10 -12.64 46.03
N ASP A 81 -6.77 -13.70 46.86
CA ASP A 81 -5.40 -13.98 47.22
C ASP A 81 -4.57 -14.41 45.98
N PHE A 82 -3.53 -13.65 45.70
CA PHE A 82 -2.70 -13.85 44.52
C PHE A 82 -1.73 -15.04 44.67
N GLU A 83 -1.27 -15.35 45.87
CA GLU A 83 -0.17 -16.34 46.08
C GLU A 83 -0.53 -17.76 45.56
N PRO A 84 -1.71 -18.32 45.86
CA PRO A 84 -2.06 -19.63 45.31
C PRO A 84 -2.14 -19.62 43.77
N HIS A 85 -2.61 -18.53 43.20
CA HIS A 85 -2.71 -18.33 41.76
C HIS A 85 -1.33 -18.24 41.10
N PHE A 86 -0.39 -17.55 41.75
CA PHE A 86 0.97 -17.41 41.26
C PHE A 86 1.77 -18.74 41.38
N GLU A 87 1.60 -19.53 42.46
CA GLU A 87 2.19 -20.84 42.58
C GLU A 87 1.68 -21.83 41.49
N ALA A 88 0.38 -21.80 41.19
CA ALA A 88 -0.17 -22.58 40.07
C ALA A 88 0.42 -22.12 38.71
N PHE A 89 0.60 -20.80 38.52
CA PHE A 89 1.27 -20.27 37.32
C PHE A 89 2.69 -20.76 37.15
N LYS A 90 3.48 -20.86 38.23
CA LYS A 90 4.84 -21.37 38.18
C LYS A 90 4.88 -22.84 37.70
N ASN A 91 3.94 -23.68 38.13
CA ASN A 91 3.80 -25.05 37.60
C ASN A 91 3.51 -25.03 36.08
N THR A 92 2.62 -24.12 35.62
CA THR A 92 2.32 -24.02 34.19
C THR A 92 3.51 -23.56 33.37
N VAL A 93 4.41 -22.74 33.90
CA VAL A 93 5.67 -22.39 33.24
C VAL A 93 6.54 -23.66 33.04
N GLU A 94 6.63 -24.54 34.01
CA GLU A 94 7.34 -25.81 33.84
C GLU A 94 6.68 -26.75 32.81
N VAL A 95 5.33 -26.79 32.79
CA VAL A 95 4.57 -27.50 31.77
C VAL A 95 4.84 -26.94 30.38
N ALA A 96 4.86 -25.60 30.22
CA ALA A 96 5.16 -24.94 28.96
C ALA A 96 6.55 -25.30 28.42
N LYS A 97 7.56 -25.36 29.29
CA LYS A 97 8.92 -25.80 28.93
C LYS A 97 8.94 -27.24 28.39
N ILE A 98 8.23 -28.15 29.03
CA ILE A 98 8.12 -29.54 28.58
C ILE A 98 7.43 -29.66 27.24
N LEU A 99 6.35 -28.87 27.03
CA LEU A 99 5.60 -28.86 25.80
C LEU A 99 6.31 -28.06 24.68
N GLU A 100 7.46 -27.44 24.97
CA GLU A 100 8.20 -26.57 24.07
C GLU A 100 7.37 -25.39 23.56
N ALA A 101 6.36 -24.95 24.32
CA ALA A 101 5.59 -23.76 24.05
C ALA A 101 6.43 -22.52 24.33
N LYS A 102 6.44 -21.58 23.40
CA LYS A 102 7.19 -20.33 23.55
C LYS A 102 6.41 -19.29 24.35
N TYR A 103 5.10 -19.35 24.30
CA TYR A 103 4.19 -18.34 24.83
C TYR A 103 3.24 -18.91 25.88
N ILE A 104 2.92 -18.08 26.88
CA ILE A 104 1.80 -18.29 27.80
C ILE A 104 0.90 -17.06 27.73
N ARG A 105 -0.38 -17.25 27.36
CA ARG A 105 -1.39 -16.18 27.41
C ARG A 105 -1.76 -15.92 28.88
N ILE A 106 -1.86 -14.63 29.24
CA ILE A 106 -2.32 -14.16 30.56
C ILE A 106 -3.30 -13.00 30.43
N PHE A 107 -3.98 -12.66 31.51
CA PHE A 107 -4.97 -11.59 31.64
C PHE A 107 -4.60 -10.63 32.79
N SER A 108 -5.40 -9.56 32.97
CA SER A 108 -5.10 -8.48 33.92
C SER A 108 -6.18 -8.29 35.00
N PHE A 109 -6.74 -9.37 35.48
CA PHE A 109 -7.65 -9.52 36.62
C PHE A 109 -9.05 -8.95 36.43
N PHE A 110 -10.07 -9.62 36.97
CA PHE A 110 -11.44 -9.15 37.01
C PHE A 110 -11.69 -8.18 38.16
N PHE A 111 -12.73 -7.37 38.03
CA PHE A 111 -13.19 -6.36 38.98
C PHE A 111 -14.68 -6.55 39.30
N ASP A 112 -15.08 -6.14 40.50
CA ASP A 112 -16.51 -6.02 40.83
C ASP A 112 -17.09 -4.80 40.11
N LYS A 113 -18.40 -4.80 39.83
CA LYS A 113 -19.09 -3.74 39.05
C LYS A 113 -18.94 -2.32 39.64
N GLU A 114 -18.76 -2.20 40.94
CA GLU A 114 -18.59 -0.96 41.67
C GLU A 114 -17.12 -0.49 41.80
N ASP A 115 -16.16 -1.31 41.41
CA ASP A 115 -14.77 -0.97 41.55
C ASP A 115 -14.32 0.01 40.45
N SER A 116 -13.40 0.95 40.83
CA SER A 116 -12.69 1.77 39.89
C SER A 116 -11.40 1.05 39.47
N TYR A 117 -11.15 0.95 38.19
CA TYR A 117 -9.89 0.39 37.67
C TYR A 117 -8.66 1.15 38.18
N ASP A 118 -8.76 2.46 38.35
CA ASP A 118 -7.65 3.31 38.83
C ASP A 118 -7.23 2.99 40.27
N ASP A 119 -8.15 2.55 41.11
CA ASP A 119 -7.85 2.23 42.51
C ASP A 119 -6.95 0.98 42.65
N TYR A 120 -6.97 0.10 41.65
CA TYR A 120 -6.23 -1.16 41.68
C TYR A 120 -5.09 -1.22 40.63
N LYS A 121 -4.87 -0.18 39.87
CA LYS A 121 -3.88 -0.10 38.78
C LYS A 121 -2.49 -0.62 39.21
N GLU A 122 -1.95 -0.12 40.29
CA GLU A 122 -0.64 -0.50 40.80
C GLU A 122 -0.59 -1.98 41.21
N GLU A 123 -1.67 -2.51 41.79
CA GLU A 123 -1.75 -3.92 42.18
C GLU A 123 -1.85 -4.83 40.94
N VAL A 124 -2.59 -4.45 39.91
CA VAL A 124 -2.61 -5.13 38.63
C VAL A 124 -1.20 -5.22 38.06
N PHE A 125 -0.50 -4.08 37.98
CA PHE A 125 0.87 -4.03 37.45
C PHE A 125 1.83 -4.89 38.26
N ARG A 126 1.75 -4.84 39.58
CA ARG A 126 2.56 -5.68 40.47
C ARG A 126 2.37 -7.17 40.22
N ARG A 127 1.10 -7.63 40.12
CA ARG A 127 0.77 -9.06 39.91
C ARG A 127 1.16 -9.52 38.50
N VAL A 128 0.82 -8.76 37.46
CA VAL A 128 1.19 -9.08 36.08
C VAL A 128 2.73 -9.14 35.94
N LYS A 129 3.43 -8.12 36.48
CA LYS A 129 4.88 -8.08 36.45
C LYS A 129 5.52 -9.28 37.17
N ALA A 130 4.99 -9.73 38.29
CA ALA A 130 5.48 -10.91 39.00
C ALA A 130 5.40 -12.18 38.12
N MET A 131 4.28 -12.38 37.44
CA MET A 131 4.13 -13.52 36.51
C MET A 131 5.07 -13.40 35.31
N VAL A 132 5.17 -12.20 34.71
CA VAL A 132 6.02 -11.94 33.55
C VAL A 132 7.51 -12.13 33.88
N ASP A 133 7.99 -11.57 34.98
CA ASP A 133 9.39 -11.70 35.38
C ASP A 133 9.75 -13.18 35.64
N TYR A 134 8.89 -13.93 36.32
CA TYR A 134 9.13 -15.35 36.57
C TYR A 134 9.19 -16.18 35.28
N ALA A 135 8.26 -15.93 34.35
CA ALA A 135 8.22 -16.61 33.05
C ALA A 135 9.48 -16.30 32.21
N ASP A 136 9.86 -14.98 32.13
CA ASP A 136 11.03 -14.52 31.41
C ASP A 136 12.33 -15.16 31.94
N GLU A 137 12.51 -15.23 33.27
CA GLU A 137 13.63 -15.91 33.91
C GLU A 137 13.71 -17.41 33.53
N ASN A 138 12.61 -18.01 33.17
CA ASN A 138 12.48 -19.40 32.72
C ASN A 138 12.47 -19.58 31.21
N GLY A 139 12.68 -18.52 30.44
CA GLY A 139 12.75 -18.55 28.98
C GLY A 139 11.38 -18.65 28.28
N ILE A 140 10.29 -18.33 28.99
CA ILE A 140 8.92 -18.31 28.48
C ILE A 140 8.43 -16.86 28.39
N MET A 141 7.83 -16.50 27.27
CA MET A 141 7.26 -15.17 27.05
C MET A 141 5.78 -15.16 27.43
N CYS A 142 5.37 -14.23 28.29
CA CYS A 142 3.95 -13.98 28.53
C CYS A 142 3.37 -13.06 27.46
N CYS A 143 2.12 -13.35 27.07
CA CYS A 143 1.35 -12.49 26.16
C CYS A 143 0.01 -12.13 26.82
N HIS A 144 -0.25 -10.83 26.96
CA HIS A 144 -1.49 -10.30 27.54
C HIS A 144 -2.57 -10.27 26.45
N GLU A 145 -3.73 -10.87 26.73
CA GLU A 145 -4.91 -10.78 25.88
C GLU A 145 -5.85 -9.70 26.40
N ASN A 146 -6.36 -8.85 25.50
CA ASN A 146 -7.47 -7.96 25.80
C ASN A 146 -8.77 -8.75 25.99
N GLU A 147 -9.52 -8.42 27.06
CA GLU A 147 -10.71 -9.17 27.44
C GLU A 147 -11.71 -8.27 28.17
N LYS A 148 -13.00 -8.60 28.09
CA LYS A 148 -14.07 -7.88 28.78
C LYS A 148 -13.97 -8.06 30.30
N GLY A 149 -14.13 -6.95 31.06
CA GLY A 149 -14.23 -6.98 32.52
C GLY A 149 -12.91 -7.14 33.28
N ILE A 150 -11.77 -7.14 32.59
CA ILE A 150 -10.44 -7.07 33.19
C ILE A 150 -9.85 -5.67 33.06
N TYR A 151 -8.70 -5.37 33.68
CA TYR A 151 -8.06 -4.06 33.52
C TYR A 151 -7.82 -3.70 32.06
N GLY A 152 -7.29 -4.65 31.26
CA GLY A 152 -6.99 -4.49 29.86
C GLY A 152 -8.20 -4.74 28.94
N ASP A 153 -9.30 -4.08 29.15
CA ASP A 153 -10.51 -4.14 28.31
C ASP A 153 -10.54 -3.03 27.24
N THR A 154 -9.65 -2.01 27.34
CA THR A 154 -9.44 -1.01 26.29
C THR A 154 -7.99 -1.04 25.78
N ALA A 155 -7.76 -0.48 24.59
CA ALA A 155 -6.43 -0.47 23.99
C ALA A 155 -5.41 0.33 24.83
N GLU A 156 -5.84 1.45 25.42
CA GLU A 156 -5.00 2.31 26.27
C GLU A 156 -4.58 1.56 27.53
N ARG A 157 -5.53 0.86 28.21
CA ARG A 157 -5.20 0.09 29.40
C ARG A 157 -4.37 -1.16 29.08
N CYS A 158 -4.56 -1.77 27.92
CA CYS A 158 -3.63 -2.81 27.43
C CYS A 158 -2.22 -2.25 27.29
N LEU A 159 -2.07 -1.08 26.66
CA LEU A 159 -0.75 -0.44 26.51
C LEU A 159 -0.09 -0.15 27.87
N GLU A 160 -0.83 0.38 28.83
CA GLU A 160 -0.33 0.63 30.20
C GLU A 160 0.24 -0.65 30.87
N VAL A 161 -0.47 -1.78 30.74
CA VAL A 161 -0.01 -3.09 31.26
C VAL A 161 1.27 -3.55 30.54
N LEU A 162 1.33 -3.41 29.22
CA LEU A 162 2.50 -3.78 28.44
C LEU A 162 3.74 -2.94 28.79
N GLU A 163 3.57 -1.62 28.90
CA GLU A 163 4.63 -0.70 29.27
C GLU A 163 5.15 -0.91 30.69
N ALA A 164 4.26 -1.22 31.66
CA ALA A 164 4.62 -1.53 33.03
C ALA A 164 5.59 -2.72 33.17
N CYS A 165 5.59 -3.62 32.18
CA CYS A 165 6.47 -4.80 32.13
C CYS A 165 7.79 -4.56 31.38
N GLY A 166 8.10 -3.33 30.96
CA GLY A 166 9.40 -2.95 30.40
C GLY A 166 9.82 -3.73 29.15
N GLY A 167 8.85 -4.10 28.28
CA GLY A 167 9.11 -4.79 27.02
C GLY A 167 9.16 -6.33 27.12
N LYS A 168 9.05 -6.90 28.30
CA LYS A 168 9.03 -8.37 28.51
C LYS A 168 7.67 -9.00 28.22
N LEU A 169 6.59 -8.22 28.36
CA LEU A 169 5.22 -8.65 28.04
C LEU A 169 4.86 -8.27 26.60
N ARG A 170 4.23 -9.20 25.89
CA ARG A 170 3.75 -8.97 24.53
C ARG A 170 2.21 -9.01 24.52
N ALA A 171 1.59 -8.75 23.38
CA ALA A 171 0.14 -8.75 23.22
C ALA A 171 -0.34 -9.93 22.39
N VAL A 172 -1.44 -10.55 22.83
CA VAL A 172 -2.37 -11.28 21.99
C VAL A 172 -3.45 -10.31 21.56
N PHE A 173 -3.63 -10.12 20.27
CA PHE A 173 -4.64 -9.20 19.76
C PHE A 173 -5.92 -9.98 19.43
N ASP A 174 -6.99 -9.74 20.16
CA ASP A 174 -8.32 -10.30 19.88
C ASP A 174 -9.29 -9.21 19.42
N PRO A 175 -9.63 -9.17 18.13
CA PRO A 175 -10.54 -8.16 17.59
C PRO A 175 -11.96 -8.27 18.15
N ALA A 176 -12.48 -9.48 18.38
CA ALA A 176 -13.84 -9.67 18.87
C ALA A 176 -14.01 -9.17 20.30
N ASN A 177 -13.01 -9.40 21.16
CA ASN A 177 -13.03 -8.91 22.53
C ASN A 177 -13.03 -7.36 22.57
N PHE A 178 -12.30 -6.69 21.68
CA PHE A 178 -12.38 -5.23 21.52
C PHE A 178 -13.75 -4.77 21.03
N VAL A 179 -14.36 -5.45 20.04
CA VAL A 179 -15.73 -5.15 19.59
C VAL A 179 -16.72 -5.27 20.76
N GLN A 180 -16.63 -6.33 21.56
CA GLN A 180 -17.50 -6.54 22.74
C GLN A 180 -17.30 -5.47 23.82
N CYS A 181 -16.14 -4.84 23.88
CA CYS A 181 -15.85 -3.70 24.74
C CYS A 181 -16.20 -2.33 24.11
N GLY A 182 -16.71 -2.30 22.88
CA GLY A 182 -17.04 -1.07 22.16
C GLY A 182 -15.83 -0.29 21.68
N VAL A 183 -14.66 -0.92 21.55
CA VAL A 183 -13.38 -0.32 21.14
C VAL A 183 -13.20 -0.42 19.63
N ASP A 184 -12.77 0.67 18.99
CA ASP A 184 -12.38 0.65 17.57
C ASP A 184 -11.12 -0.23 17.37
N THR A 185 -11.29 -1.31 16.63
CA THR A 185 -10.26 -2.32 16.44
C THR A 185 -9.07 -1.85 15.60
N LEU A 186 -9.27 -0.90 14.68
CA LEU A 186 -8.16 -0.33 13.90
C LEU A 186 -7.33 0.65 14.73
N MET A 187 -7.97 1.50 15.52
CA MET A 187 -7.27 2.36 16.49
C MET A 187 -6.51 1.51 17.53
N ALA A 188 -7.15 0.44 18.04
CA ALA A 188 -6.49 -0.48 18.96
C ALA A 188 -5.27 -1.16 18.32
N TYR A 189 -5.38 -1.58 17.06
CA TYR A 189 -4.27 -2.14 16.32
C TYR A 189 -3.11 -1.14 16.18
N GLU A 190 -3.39 0.09 15.76
CA GLU A 190 -2.37 1.14 15.58
C GLU A 190 -1.64 1.46 16.89
N LEU A 191 -2.38 1.47 18.02
CA LEU A 191 -1.78 1.73 19.33
C LEU A 191 -0.90 0.57 19.83
N LEU A 192 -1.28 -0.67 19.54
CA LEU A 192 -0.65 -1.88 20.10
C LEU A 192 0.29 -2.60 19.11
N GLU A 193 0.41 -2.15 17.85
CA GLU A 193 1.02 -2.93 16.78
C GLU A 193 2.46 -3.38 17.04
N ASP A 194 3.23 -2.59 17.78
CA ASP A 194 4.62 -2.94 18.13
C ASP A 194 4.71 -4.01 19.22
N TYR A 195 3.63 -4.22 19.97
CA TYR A 195 3.56 -5.22 21.04
C TYR A 195 2.92 -6.53 20.57
N ILE A 196 2.15 -6.53 19.47
CA ILE A 196 1.44 -7.73 19.00
C ILE A 196 2.42 -8.85 18.66
N GLU A 197 2.33 -9.97 19.38
CA GLU A 197 3.11 -11.18 19.12
C GLU A 197 2.33 -12.18 18.29
N TYR A 198 1.04 -12.37 18.60
CA TYR A 198 0.12 -13.16 17.80
C TYR A 198 -1.31 -12.64 17.89
N MET A 199 -2.21 -13.16 17.07
CA MET A 199 -3.60 -12.72 16.96
C MET A 199 -4.54 -13.90 17.12
N HIS A 200 -5.62 -13.72 17.89
CA HIS A 200 -6.78 -14.60 17.85
C HIS A 200 -7.67 -14.25 16.64
N VAL A 201 -8.05 -15.27 15.89
CA VAL A 201 -8.94 -15.13 14.74
C VAL A 201 -10.36 -15.40 15.21
N LYS A 202 -11.02 -14.31 15.64
CA LYS A 202 -12.37 -14.26 16.16
C LYS A 202 -13.00 -12.92 15.74
N ASP A 203 -14.29 -12.87 15.47
CA ASP A 203 -14.97 -11.66 15.04
C ASP A 203 -16.33 -11.53 15.76
N ALA A 204 -16.82 -10.30 15.90
CA ALA A 204 -18.06 -10.03 16.60
C ALA A 204 -18.79 -8.80 16.05
N MET A 205 -20.05 -8.62 16.45
CA MET A 205 -20.88 -7.47 16.09
C MET A 205 -20.92 -6.47 17.24
N TYR A 206 -20.79 -5.16 16.96
CA TYR A 206 -20.93 -4.11 17.98
C TYR A 206 -22.34 -4.03 18.57
N SER A 207 -23.36 -4.41 17.80
CA SER A 207 -24.77 -4.23 18.18
C SER A 207 -25.19 -5.06 19.40
N ASP A 208 -24.63 -6.28 19.54
CA ASP A 208 -25.06 -7.22 20.60
C ASP A 208 -23.89 -8.10 21.13
N GLY A 209 -22.65 -7.86 20.68
CA GLY A 209 -21.46 -8.63 21.06
C GLY A 209 -21.45 -10.06 20.51
N GLN A 210 -22.38 -10.40 19.59
CA GLN A 210 -22.46 -11.74 19.05
C GLN A 210 -21.21 -12.09 18.26
N VAL A 211 -20.61 -13.26 18.57
CA VAL A 211 -19.51 -13.82 17.82
C VAL A 211 -20.02 -14.41 16.50
N VAL A 212 -19.30 -14.11 15.42
CA VAL A 212 -19.59 -14.55 14.05
C VAL A 212 -18.32 -15.12 13.40
N PRO A 213 -18.41 -15.86 12.28
CA PRO A 213 -17.23 -16.27 11.54
C PRO A 213 -16.34 -15.08 11.17
N ALA A 214 -15.04 -15.23 11.31
CA ALA A 214 -14.08 -14.15 11.05
C ALA A 214 -14.24 -13.54 9.66
N GLY A 215 -14.33 -12.21 9.59
CA GLY A 215 -14.60 -11.43 8.39
C GLY A 215 -16.10 -11.20 8.10
N GLU A 216 -17.01 -11.76 8.89
CA GLU A 216 -18.44 -11.51 8.81
C GLU A 216 -18.92 -10.53 9.88
N GLY A 217 -18.03 -10.14 10.82
CA GLY A 217 -18.27 -9.18 11.88
C GLY A 217 -17.69 -7.80 11.60
N GLU A 218 -17.60 -7.02 12.67
CA GLU A 218 -17.19 -5.62 12.65
C GLU A 218 -15.78 -5.41 13.24
N GLY A 219 -15.05 -6.51 13.58
CA GLY A 219 -13.71 -6.50 14.16
C GLY A 219 -12.58 -6.13 13.18
N ASN A 220 -12.89 -5.80 11.93
CA ASN A 220 -11.89 -5.46 10.88
C ASN A 220 -10.80 -6.53 10.68
N VAL A 221 -11.12 -7.81 10.91
CA VAL A 221 -10.17 -8.93 10.92
C VAL A 221 -9.37 -9.02 9.62
N GLU A 222 -10.02 -8.85 8.45
CA GLU A 222 -9.37 -8.85 7.14
C GLU A 222 -8.31 -7.75 7.03
N LYS A 223 -8.62 -6.52 7.43
CA LYS A 223 -7.70 -5.39 7.37
C LYS A 223 -6.52 -5.57 8.32
N ILE A 224 -6.76 -6.11 9.53
CA ILE A 224 -5.72 -6.33 10.52
C ILE A 224 -4.77 -7.45 10.07
N ILE A 225 -5.27 -8.56 9.53
CA ILE A 225 -4.44 -9.61 8.92
C ILE A 225 -3.63 -9.02 7.75
N GLY A 226 -4.23 -8.15 6.94
CA GLY A 226 -3.53 -7.39 5.89
C GLY A 226 -2.36 -6.59 6.45
N LYS A 227 -2.57 -5.76 7.46
CA LYS A 227 -1.51 -4.99 8.14
C LYS A 227 -0.42 -5.91 8.74
N LEU A 228 -0.80 -7.01 9.40
CA LEU A 228 0.12 -8.00 9.96
C LEU A 228 0.97 -8.70 8.87
N SER A 229 0.45 -8.86 7.66
CA SER A 229 1.19 -9.50 6.55
C SER A 229 2.47 -8.74 6.17
N PHE A 230 2.57 -7.45 6.49
CA PHE A 230 3.76 -6.62 6.26
C PHE A 230 4.83 -6.74 7.36
N LYS A 231 4.49 -7.32 8.52
CA LYS A 231 5.49 -7.54 9.59
C LYS A 231 6.48 -8.63 9.17
N TRP A 232 7.78 -8.34 9.19
CA TRP A 232 8.85 -9.28 8.80
C TRP A 232 9.17 -10.28 9.92
N LYS A 233 8.15 -10.92 10.47
CA LYS A 233 8.30 -11.93 11.51
C LYS A 233 7.32 -13.08 11.31
N ARG A 234 7.57 -14.19 12.01
CA ARG A 234 6.62 -15.27 12.17
C ARG A 234 5.44 -14.74 13.01
N ILE A 235 4.22 -14.82 12.51
CA ILE A 235 3.02 -14.40 13.22
C ILE A 235 2.06 -15.58 13.31
N ILE A 236 1.65 -15.91 14.52
CA ILE A 236 0.67 -16.95 14.77
C ILE A 236 -0.73 -16.32 14.62
N LEU A 237 -1.57 -16.95 13.80
CA LEU A 237 -3.00 -16.73 13.75
C LEU A 237 -3.66 -17.91 14.43
N SER A 238 -4.15 -17.71 15.65
CA SER A 238 -4.74 -18.75 16.48
C SER A 238 -6.26 -18.66 16.42
N LEU A 239 -6.88 -19.72 15.94
CA LEU A 239 -8.32 -19.81 15.80
C LEU A 239 -8.98 -19.98 17.18
N GLU A 240 -9.83 -19.02 17.58
CA GLU A 240 -10.66 -19.05 18.77
C GLU A 240 -12.12 -18.74 18.39
N PRO A 241 -12.81 -19.68 17.73
CA PRO A 241 -14.04 -19.36 17.02
C PRO A 241 -15.23 -18.99 17.89
N HIS A 242 -15.38 -19.58 19.06
CA HIS A 242 -16.56 -19.41 19.96
C HIS A 242 -17.92 -19.47 19.22
N LEU A 243 -18.00 -20.23 18.13
CA LEU A 243 -19.23 -20.33 17.31
C LEU A 243 -20.23 -21.35 17.83
N LYS A 244 -19.83 -22.14 18.82
CA LYS A 244 -20.66 -23.12 19.51
C LYS A 244 -20.15 -23.31 20.94
N VAL A 245 -21.08 -23.40 21.91
CA VAL A 245 -20.73 -23.65 23.32
C VAL A 245 -20.09 -25.02 23.45
N PHE A 246 -18.82 -25.10 23.88
CA PHE A 246 -18.04 -26.34 24.02
C PHE A 246 -17.88 -26.78 25.49
N GLU A 247 -17.48 -28.04 25.69
CA GLU A 247 -17.20 -28.55 27.04
C GLU A 247 -16.00 -27.82 27.67
N GLY A 248 -16.22 -27.16 28.81
CA GLY A 248 -15.22 -26.33 29.49
C GLY A 248 -15.44 -24.82 29.36
N PHE A 249 -16.37 -24.37 28.51
CA PHE A 249 -16.70 -22.97 28.34
C PHE A 249 -17.13 -22.29 29.66
N ASP A 250 -17.85 -23.00 30.52
CA ASP A 250 -18.29 -22.52 31.84
C ASP A 250 -17.15 -22.09 32.79
N SER A 251 -15.93 -22.55 32.54
CA SER A 251 -14.74 -22.15 33.31
C SER A 251 -14.06 -20.90 32.76
N LEU A 252 -14.46 -20.44 31.58
CA LEU A 252 -13.86 -19.30 30.88
C LEU A 252 -14.74 -18.07 30.87
N GLU A 253 -16.06 -18.26 30.92
CA GLU A 253 -17.04 -17.18 30.77
C GLU A 253 -18.13 -17.29 31.86
N ASN A 254 -18.26 -16.25 32.69
CA ASN A 254 -19.26 -16.16 33.75
C ASN A 254 -20.54 -15.46 33.31
N ASP A 255 -20.62 -14.89 32.08
CA ASP A 255 -21.74 -14.13 31.60
C ASP A 255 -22.75 -15.01 30.83
N ASP A 256 -23.94 -15.20 31.41
CA ASP A 256 -25.04 -15.94 30.79
C ASP A 256 -25.59 -15.31 29.51
N GLU A 257 -25.38 -14.00 29.26
CA GLU A 257 -25.82 -13.33 28.04
C GLU A 257 -24.88 -13.69 26.87
N THR A 258 -23.56 -13.77 27.10
CA THR A 258 -22.58 -14.21 26.12
C THR A 258 -22.85 -15.65 25.69
N LYS A 259 -23.16 -16.54 26.64
CA LYS A 259 -23.56 -17.93 26.36
C LYS A 259 -24.78 -18.03 25.46
N LYS A 260 -25.79 -17.20 25.70
CA LYS A 260 -27.03 -17.16 24.88
C LYS A 260 -26.78 -16.59 23.48
N GLY A 261 -25.80 -15.70 23.32
CA GLY A 261 -25.40 -15.15 22.03
C GLY A 261 -24.78 -16.21 21.09
N MET A 262 -24.00 -17.13 21.66
CA MET A 262 -23.32 -18.20 20.88
C MET A 262 -24.30 -19.23 20.29
N ASP A 263 -25.47 -19.45 20.89
CA ASP A 263 -26.48 -20.40 20.40
C ASP A 263 -27.24 -19.90 19.14
N LYS A 264 -27.00 -18.68 18.68
CA LYS A 264 -27.71 -18.12 17.50
C LYS A 264 -27.15 -18.67 16.18
N HIS A 265 -25.86 -19.05 16.12
CA HIS A 265 -25.29 -19.76 14.96
C HIS A 265 -25.54 -21.26 15.08
N THR A 266 -26.48 -21.77 14.29
CA THR A 266 -26.88 -23.18 14.30
C THR A 266 -25.97 -24.04 13.45
N TYR A 267 -24.75 -24.31 13.94
CA TYR A 267 -23.94 -25.41 13.37
C TYR A 267 -24.44 -26.75 13.92
N ALA A 268 -24.54 -27.76 13.06
CA ALA A 268 -25.03 -29.07 13.45
C ALA A 268 -24.07 -29.79 14.44
N SER A 269 -22.76 -29.50 14.35
CA SER A 269 -21.72 -30.07 15.20
C SER A 269 -20.57 -29.14 15.46
N TYR A 270 -19.75 -29.42 16.50
CA TYR A 270 -18.50 -28.72 16.77
C TYR A 270 -17.52 -28.84 15.58
N LYS A 271 -17.45 -30.01 14.95
CA LYS A 271 -16.61 -30.24 13.78
C LYS A 271 -16.98 -29.27 12.64
N GLU A 272 -18.27 -29.04 12.46
CA GLU A 272 -18.77 -28.14 11.41
C GLU A 272 -18.48 -26.66 11.73
N SER A 273 -18.68 -26.23 12.99
CA SER A 273 -18.32 -24.86 13.42
C SER A 273 -16.84 -24.60 13.34
N PHE A 274 -16.01 -25.54 13.79
CA PHE A 274 -14.55 -25.43 13.74
C PHE A 274 -14.03 -25.38 12.30
N LYS A 275 -14.60 -26.21 11.42
CA LYS A 275 -14.29 -26.15 9.98
C LYS A 275 -14.67 -24.82 9.34
N ALA A 276 -15.86 -24.30 9.62
CA ALA A 276 -16.31 -23.01 9.09
C ALA A 276 -15.38 -21.87 9.51
N ALA A 277 -14.93 -21.89 10.76
CA ALA A 277 -13.98 -20.89 11.27
C ALA A 277 -12.59 -21.03 10.64
N ALA A 278 -12.09 -22.25 10.46
CA ALA A 278 -10.82 -22.51 9.80
C ALA A 278 -10.86 -22.07 8.32
N ASP A 279 -11.93 -22.41 7.60
CA ASP A 279 -12.14 -21.97 6.21
C ASP A 279 -12.20 -20.43 6.11
N ALA A 280 -12.80 -19.74 7.10
CA ALA A 280 -12.83 -18.28 7.16
C ALA A 280 -11.43 -17.70 7.35
N MET A 281 -10.65 -18.24 8.29
CA MET A 281 -9.25 -17.82 8.53
C MET A 281 -8.40 -17.99 7.27
N HIS A 282 -8.48 -19.15 6.59
CA HIS A 282 -7.73 -19.38 5.36
C HIS A 282 -8.13 -18.40 4.25
N ARG A 283 -9.42 -18.16 4.03
CA ARG A 283 -9.91 -17.17 3.06
C ARG A 283 -9.38 -15.76 3.34
N LEU A 284 -9.38 -15.35 4.60
CA LEU A 284 -8.91 -14.02 5.01
C LEU A 284 -7.41 -13.86 4.78
N VAL A 285 -6.62 -14.87 5.08
CA VAL A 285 -5.17 -14.87 4.81
C VAL A 285 -4.89 -14.88 3.31
N GLU A 286 -5.64 -15.64 2.53
CA GLU A 286 -5.51 -15.65 1.06
C GLU A 286 -5.82 -14.28 0.45
N LYS A 287 -6.89 -13.63 0.88
CA LYS A 287 -7.25 -12.27 0.47
C LYS A 287 -6.26 -11.21 0.93
N ALA A 288 -5.73 -11.35 2.13
CA ALA A 288 -4.82 -10.39 2.74
C ALA A 288 -3.38 -10.49 2.21
N GLN A 289 -3.08 -11.40 1.30
CA GLN A 289 -1.74 -11.48 0.71
C GLN A 289 -1.47 -10.24 -0.15
N PRO A 290 -0.46 -9.43 0.19
CA PRO A 290 -0.10 -8.29 -0.63
C PRO A 290 0.42 -8.75 -1.98
N ILE A 291 0.20 -7.94 -3.01
CA ILE A 291 0.71 -8.18 -4.35
C ILE A 291 2.25 -8.26 -4.29
N ARG A 292 2.80 -9.40 -4.69
CA ARG A 292 4.24 -9.59 -4.80
C ARG A 292 4.77 -8.75 -5.96
N THR A 293 5.64 -7.79 -5.66
CA THR A 293 6.06 -6.76 -6.61
C THR A 293 7.54 -6.88 -6.93
N GLY A 294 7.86 -6.98 -8.21
CA GLY A 294 9.20 -6.87 -8.74
C GLY A 294 9.53 -5.43 -9.13
N ILE A 295 10.77 -4.98 -8.90
CA ILE A 295 11.25 -3.67 -9.38
C ILE A 295 12.33 -3.90 -10.41
N VAL A 296 12.09 -3.40 -11.63
CA VAL A 296 13.01 -3.50 -12.78
C VAL A 296 13.69 -2.16 -13.01
N GLY A 297 14.99 -2.13 -12.77
CA GLY A 297 15.80 -0.91 -12.67
C GLY A 297 15.83 -0.37 -11.24
N VAL A 298 17.01 -0.44 -10.59
CA VAL A 298 17.25 0.05 -9.22
C VAL A 298 18.09 1.34 -9.25
N GLY A 299 17.89 2.15 -10.29
CA GLY A 299 18.43 3.52 -10.41
C GLY A 299 17.75 4.49 -9.43
N ASN A 300 17.78 5.80 -9.71
CA ASN A 300 17.17 6.81 -8.85
C ASN A 300 15.69 6.53 -8.57
N MET A 301 14.88 6.29 -9.62
CA MET A 301 13.45 6.05 -9.45
C MET A 301 13.14 4.71 -8.79
N GLY A 302 13.78 3.62 -9.22
CA GLY A 302 13.55 2.31 -8.61
C GLY A 302 13.96 2.25 -7.15
N SER A 303 15.06 2.91 -6.76
CA SER A 303 15.44 3.03 -5.34
C SER A 303 14.48 3.92 -4.55
N SER A 304 13.90 4.97 -5.16
CA SER A 304 12.85 5.78 -4.55
C SER A 304 11.58 4.95 -4.28
N HIS A 305 11.15 4.14 -5.25
CA HIS A 305 10.04 3.21 -5.03
C HIS A 305 10.32 2.24 -3.88
N ILE A 306 11.53 1.67 -3.82
CA ILE A 306 11.90 0.77 -2.71
C ILE A 306 11.79 1.49 -1.36
N ARG A 307 12.22 2.77 -1.25
CA ARG A 307 12.08 3.54 -0.01
C ARG A 307 10.62 3.73 0.37
N ASN A 308 9.74 4.12 -0.56
CA ASN A 308 8.31 4.25 -0.30
C ASN A 308 7.70 2.94 0.25
N PHE A 309 8.16 1.77 -0.24
CA PHE A 309 7.78 0.48 0.33
C PHE A 309 8.29 0.29 1.77
N LEU A 310 9.52 0.72 2.06
CA LEU A 310 10.12 0.61 3.40
C LEU A 310 9.47 1.56 4.40
N ASP A 311 9.01 2.72 3.93
CA ASP A 311 8.31 3.73 4.74
C ASP A 311 6.83 3.33 5.03
N GLY A 312 6.38 2.20 4.46
CA GLY A 312 5.03 1.67 4.70
C GLY A 312 3.90 2.37 3.95
N GLU A 313 4.23 3.14 2.94
CA GLU A 313 3.28 3.94 2.14
C GLU A 313 2.30 3.07 1.30
N MET A 314 2.63 1.80 1.06
CA MET A 314 1.81 0.84 0.31
C MET A 314 1.28 -0.27 1.21
N SER A 315 -0.03 -0.33 1.39
CA SER A 315 -0.69 -1.28 2.30
C SER A 315 -1.01 -2.64 1.68
N GLU A 316 -1.00 -2.77 0.35
CA GLU A 316 -1.44 -4.00 -0.36
C GLU A 316 -0.40 -4.53 -1.35
N MET A 317 0.82 -3.97 -1.33
CA MET A 317 1.93 -4.38 -2.19
C MET A 317 3.20 -4.57 -1.38
N ARG A 318 4.14 -5.39 -1.88
CA ARG A 318 5.46 -5.57 -1.25
C ARG A 318 6.53 -5.93 -2.27
N VAL A 319 7.75 -5.49 -2.03
CA VAL A 319 8.89 -5.86 -2.86
C VAL A 319 9.31 -7.30 -2.57
N THR A 320 9.27 -8.17 -3.58
CA THR A 320 9.71 -9.58 -3.50
C THR A 320 10.92 -9.86 -4.38
N ALA A 321 11.12 -9.06 -5.43
CA ALA A 321 12.25 -9.21 -6.34
C ALA A 321 12.71 -7.86 -6.90
N VAL A 322 13.97 -7.81 -7.29
CA VAL A 322 14.56 -6.66 -7.99
C VAL A 322 15.43 -7.14 -9.13
N ALA A 323 15.50 -6.37 -10.21
CA ALA A 323 16.41 -6.63 -11.32
C ALA A 323 17.17 -5.36 -11.72
N ASP A 324 18.47 -5.47 -11.91
CA ASP A 324 19.31 -4.40 -12.47
C ASP A 324 20.53 -5.01 -13.18
N ILE A 325 20.93 -4.41 -14.30
CA ILE A 325 22.13 -4.83 -15.02
C ILE A 325 23.43 -4.38 -14.35
N ASN A 326 23.35 -3.37 -13.44
CA ASN A 326 24.47 -2.88 -12.67
C ASN A 326 24.62 -3.65 -11.35
N PRO A 327 25.71 -4.42 -11.13
CA PRO A 327 25.93 -5.17 -9.91
C PRO A 327 25.97 -4.31 -8.64
N GLU A 328 26.41 -3.06 -8.71
CA GLU A 328 26.45 -2.15 -7.55
C GLU A 328 25.03 -1.81 -7.08
N ARG A 329 24.07 -1.69 -8.01
CA ARG A 329 22.67 -1.47 -7.68
C ARG A 329 22.04 -2.70 -7.04
N LEU A 330 22.43 -3.90 -7.45
CA LEU A 330 22.01 -5.14 -6.80
C LEU A 330 22.60 -5.30 -5.38
N GLU A 331 23.85 -4.85 -5.15
CA GLU A 331 24.42 -4.80 -3.78
C GLU A 331 23.72 -3.75 -2.91
N TRP A 332 23.35 -2.59 -3.47
CA TRP A 332 22.50 -1.62 -2.76
C TRP A 332 21.15 -2.25 -2.38
N ALA A 333 20.48 -2.94 -3.30
CA ALA A 333 19.22 -3.61 -3.03
C ALA A 333 19.37 -4.72 -1.95
N LYS A 334 20.47 -5.48 -1.98
CA LYS A 334 20.78 -6.49 -0.96
C LYS A 334 20.89 -5.91 0.44
N LYS A 335 21.42 -4.69 0.56
CA LYS A 335 21.53 -3.98 1.83
C LYS A 335 20.19 -3.46 2.34
N ASN A 336 19.34 -2.93 1.45
CA ASN A 336 18.10 -2.25 1.83
C ASN A 336 16.88 -3.17 1.86
N VAL A 337 16.81 -4.16 0.95
CA VAL A 337 15.75 -5.18 0.87
C VAL A 337 16.35 -6.60 0.80
N PRO A 338 17.03 -7.05 1.88
CA PRO A 338 17.81 -8.31 1.89
C PRO A 338 16.97 -9.55 1.58
N TRP A 339 15.69 -9.50 1.81
CA TRP A 339 14.72 -10.57 1.54
C TRP A 339 14.34 -10.67 0.06
N ALA A 340 14.44 -9.58 -0.71
CA ALA A 340 14.06 -9.59 -2.11
C ALA A 340 15.04 -10.41 -2.94
N LYS A 341 14.52 -11.22 -3.86
CA LYS A 341 15.34 -11.94 -4.84
C LYS A 341 15.97 -10.94 -5.80
N ARG A 342 17.20 -11.19 -6.22
CA ARG A 342 17.97 -10.30 -7.11
C ARG A 342 18.26 -11.01 -8.42
N TYR A 343 18.04 -10.32 -9.53
CA TYR A 343 18.22 -10.80 -10.88
C TYR A 343 19.11 -9.83 -11.66
N SER A 344 19.95 -10.34 -12.55
CA SER A 344 20.83 -9.53 -13.37
C SER A 344 20.14 -8.99 -14.63
N THR A 345 18.98 -9.53 -14.98
CA THR A 345 18.16 -9.07 -16.11
C THR A 345 16.69 -9.00 -15.76
N ALA A 346 15.94 -8.16 -16.48
CA ALA A 346 14.51 -8.05 -16.33
C ALA A 346 13.80 -9.37 -16.72
N GLU A 347 14.27 -10.02 -17.75
CA GLU A 347 13.71 -11.27 -18.29
C GLU A 347 13.81 -12.43 -17.30
N GLU A 348 14.91 -12.50 -16.52
CA GLU A 348 15.05 -13.47 -15.44
C GLU A 348 14.01 -13.21 -14.35
N LEU A 349 13.80 -11.95 -13.97
CA LEU A 349 12.78 -11.58 -12.98
C LEU A 349 11.37 -11.92 -13.48
N PHE A 350 11.02 -11.56 -14.71
CA PHE A 350 9.68 -11.83 -15.27
C PHE A 350 9.33 -13.32 -15.27
N LYS A 351 10.31 -14.19 -15.46
CA LYS A 351 10.14 -15.66 -15.52
C LYS A 351 10.27 -16.35 -14.17
N SER A 352 10.62 -15.60 -13.11
CA SER A 352 11.02 -16.19 -11.83
C SER A 352 9.86 -16.79 -11.02
N GLY A 353 8.61 -16.36 -11.26
CA GLY A 353 7.46 -16.70 -10.41
C GLY A 353 7.46 -16.01 -9.02
N GLU A 354 8.39 -15.09 -8.77
CA GLU A 354 8.50 -14.37 -7.49
C GLU A 354 7.58 -13.15 -7.40
N CYS A 355 6.93 -12.77 -8.51
CA CYS A 355 6.12 -11.55 -8.60
C CYS A 355 4.75 -11.82 -9.21
N ASP A 356 3.75 -11.04 -8.80
CA ASP A 356 2.44 -10.90 -9.41
C ASP A 356 2.35 -9.62 -10.25
N ALA A 357 3.17 -8.62 -9.90
CA ALA A 357 3.25 -7.34 -10.56
C ALA A 357 4.69 -6.83 -10.65
N VAL A 358 4.94 -5.91 -11.58
CA VAL A 358 6.24 -5.24 -11.70
C VAL A 358 6.11 -3.74 -11.86
N ILE A 359 7.09 -3.01 -11.32
CA ILE A 359 7.32 -1.58 -11.58
C ILE A 359 8.54 -1.50 -12.52
N ILE A 360 8.35 -0.90 -13.70
CA ILE A 360 9.40 -0.74 -14.70
C ILE A 360 9.98 0.68 -14.58
N ALA A 361 11.23 0.79 -14.15
CA ALA A 361 11.95 2.05 -13.88
C ALA A 361 13.33 2.05 -14.57
N VAL A 362 13.34 1.83 -15.87
CA VAL A 362 14.52 1.71 -16.74
C VAL A 362 14.61 2.91 -17.70
N PRO A 363 15.66 3.06 -18.53
CA PRO A 363 15.69 4.07 -19.60
C PRO A 363 14.54 3.92 -20.61
N HIS A 364 14.09 5.03 -21.16
CA HIS A 364 12.81 5.23 -21.85
C HIS A 364 12.54 4.26 -23.01
N TYR A 365 13.55 3.91 -23.81
CA TYR A 365 13.41 2.96 -24.93
C TYR A 365 13.01 1.55 -24.50
N PHE A 366 13.31 1.19 -23.23
CA PHE A 366 13.04 -0.15 -22.71
C PHE A 366 11.65 -0.28 -22.08
N HIS A 367 10.90 0.84 -21.83
CA HIS A 367 9.58 0.77 -21.25
C HIS A 367 8.63 -0.11 -22.07
N PRO A 368 8.37 0.16 -23.39
CA PRO A 368 7.42 -0.63 -24.15
C PRO A 368 7.77 -2.12 -24.27
N PRO A 369 9.00 -2.52 -24.63
CA PRO A 369 9.32 -3.94 -24.74
C PRO A 369 9.24 -4.68 -23.41
N TYR A 370 9.59 -4.04 -22.29
CA TYR A 370 9.50 -4.68 -20.98
C TYR A 370 8.05 -4.76 -20.47
N VAL A 371 7.19 -3.78 -20.76
CA VAL A 371 5.75 -3.89 -20.49
C VAL A 371 5.16 -5.10 -21.22
N ILE A 372 5.44 -5.23 -22.52
CA ILE A 372 4.97 -6.35 -23.33
C ILE A 372 5.49 -7.69 -22.77
N GLU A 373 6.78 -7.77 -22.43
CA GLU A 373 7.38 -9.01 -21.93
C GLU A 373 6.85 -9.39 -20.55
N ALA A 374 6.66 -8.42 -19.65
CA ALA A 374 6.07 -8.65 -18.33
C ALA A 374 4.63 -9.18 -18.45
N ILE A 375 3.80 -8.56 -19.29
CA ILE A 375 2.43 -9.01 -19.53
C ILE A 375 2.41 -10.43 -20.14
N LYS A 376 3.31 -10.77 -21.06
CA LYS A 376 3.45 -12.15 -21.62
C LYS A 376 3.74 -13.18 -20.55
N ASN A 377 4.47 -12.79 -19.49
CA ASN A 377 4.77 -13.65 -18.36
C ASN A 377 3.69 -13.61 -17.26
N GLY A 378 2.50 -13.05 -17.56
CA GLY A 378 1.36 -13.05 -16.66
C GLY A 378 1.41 -12.02 -15.53
N LEU A 379 2.26 -10.99 -15.64
CA LEU A 379 2.45 -9.97 -14.61
C LEU A 379 1.57 -8.73 -14.87
N HIS A 380 1.04 -8.14 -13.80
CA HIS A 380 0.51 -6.79 -13.83
C HIS A 380 1.65 -5.76 -13.89
N VAL A 381 1.44 -4.60 -14.50
CA VAL A 381 2.55 -3.68 -14.79
C VAL A 381 2.21 -2.24 -14.42
N VAL A 382 3.11 -1.56 -13.70
CA VAL A 382 3.23 -0.11 -13.66
C VAL A 382 4.49 0.30 -14.39
N SER A 383 4.37 1.16 -15.41
CA SER A 383 5.53 1.72 -16.10
C SER A 383 5.80 3.15 -15.64
N GLU A 384 7.08 3.45 -15.38
CA GLU A 384 7.51 4.83 -15.24
C GLU A 384 7.26 5.62 -16.51
N LYS A 385 7.13 6.94 -16.31
CA LYS A 385 7.03 7.88 -17.42
C LYS A 385 8.44 8.11 -18.05
N PRO A 386 8.50 8.48 -19.32
CA PRO A 386 7.42 8.49 -20.32
C PRO A 386 7.02 7.07 -20.72
N ALA A 387 5.88 6.89 -21.37
CA ALA A 387 5.42 5.57 -21.83
C ALA A 387 6.39 4.90 -22.81
N GLY A 388 7.21 5.69 -23.47
CA GLY A 388 8.26 5.31 -24.43
C GLY A 388 8.81 6.55 -25.09
N VAL A 389 9.60 6.38 -26.14
CA VAL A 389 10.24 7.49 -26.86
C VAL A 389 9.40 7.94 -28.07
N TYR A 390 8.76 7.04 -28.78
CA TYR A 390 7.96 7.33 -29.96
C TYR A 390 6.62 6.59 -29.97
N THR A 391 5.61 7.26 -30.51
CA THR A 391 4.21 6.82 -30.43
C THR A 391 3.96 5.48 -31.06
N LYS A 392 4.61 5.12 -32.15
CA LYS A 392 4.45 3.83 -32.85
C LYS A 392 4.72 2.64 -31.90
N GLN A 393 5.83 2.68 -31.16
CA GLN A 393 6.20 1.63 -30.20
C GLN A 393 5.19 1.55 -29.03
N VAL A 394 4.74 2.71 -28.55
CA VAL A 394 3.75 2.77 -27.45
C VAL A 394 2.37 2.28 -27.92
N ARG A 395 2.02 2.52 -29.18
CA ARG A 395 0.78 2.00 -29.79
C ARG A 395 0.81 0.46 -29.83
N GLU A 396 1.92 -0.13 -30.27
CA GLU A 396 2.11 -1.59 -30.29
C GLU A 396 1.99 -2.17 -28.85
N MET A 397 2.58 -1.51 -27.87
CA MET A 397 2.46 -1.88 -26.45
C MET A 397 1.01 -1.84 -25.99
N ASN A 398 0.29 -0.75 -26.28
CA ASN A 398 -1.11 -0.57 -25.89
C ASN A 398 -2.03 -1.61 -26.55
N GLU A 399 -1.82 -1.90 -27.84
CA GLU A 399 -2.57 -2.94 -28.57
C GLU A 399 -2.33 -4.33 -28.00
N PHE A 400 -1.10 -4.61 -27.53
CA PHE A 400 -0.78 -5.85 -26.86
C PHE A 400 -1.44 -5.93 -25.49
N ALA A 401 -1.29 -4.88 -24.65
CA ALA A 401 -1.87 -4.82 -23.32
C ALA A 401 -3.41 -4.93 -23.33
N ALA A 402 -4.08 -4.34 -24.33
CA ALA A 402 -5.53 -4.39 -24.48
C ALA A 402 -6.09 -5.83 -24.72
N LYS A 403 -5.25 -6.78 -25.10
CA LYS A 403 -5.63 -8.19 -25.30
C LYS A 403 -5.41 -9.05 -24.06
N SER A 404 -4.87 -8.47 -23.00
CA SER A 404 -4.55 -9.15 -21.73
C SER A 404 -5.58 -8.83 -20.67
N ASP A 405 -5.70 -9.72 -19.69
CA ASP A 405 -6.45 -9.51 -18.44
C ASP A 405 -5.62 -8.79 -17.36
N LYS A 406 -4.34 -8.53 -17.66
CA LYS A 406 -3.44 -7.90 -16.69
C LYS A 406 -3.67 -6.38 -16.60
N VAL A 407 -3.61 -5.88 -15.40
CA VAL A 407 -3.70 -4.43 -15.15
C VAL A 407 -2.40 -3.79 -15.61
N PHE A 408 -2.53 -2.75 -16.45
CA PHE A 408 -1.43 -1.92 -16.88
C PHE A 408 -1.70 -0.46 -16.52
N ALA A 409 -0.79 0.20 -15.80
CA ALA A 409 -0.89 1.58 -15.35
C ALA A 409 0.36 2.39 -15.70
N MET A 410 0.20 3.71 -15.88
CA MET A 410 1.29 4.67 -16.00
C MET A 410 1.55 5.38 -14.68
N MET A 411 2.84 5.64 -14.39
CA MET A 411 3.27 6.40 -13.22
C MET A 411 3.10 7.92 -13.44
N PHE A 412 1.85 8.36 -13.58
CA PHE A 412 1.51 9.80 -13.64
C PHE A 412 1.11 10.31 -12.26
N ASN A 413 2.08 10.33 -11.34
CA ASN A 413 1.90 10.71 -9.94
C ASN A 413 1.31 12.13 -9.77
N GLN A 414 1.58 13.07 -10.67
CA GLN A 414 1.02 14.42 -10.61
C GLN A 414 -0.51 14.47 -10.74
N ARG A 415 -1.15 13.43 -11.28
CA ARG A 415 -2.62 13.31 -11.26
C ARG A 415 -3.19 13.08 -9.85
N THR A 416 -2.35 12.71 -8.86
CA THR A 416 -2.76 12.61 -7.45
C THR A 416 -2.71 13.96 -6.71
N ASN A 417 -2.08 14.98 -7.29
CA ASN A 417 -2.02 16.31 -6.71
C ASN A 417 -3.42 16.95 -6.69
N CYS A 418 -3.86 17.35 -5.49
CA CYS A 418 -5.20 17.94 -5.27
C CYS A 418 -5.49 19.16 -6.14
N VAL A 419 -4.46 19.94 -6.46
CA VAL A 419 -4.59 21.16 -7.31
C VAL A 419 -4.99 20.75 -8.72
N PHE A 420 -4.28 19.84 -9.37
CA PHE A 420 -4.59 19.41 -10.73
C PHE A 420 -5.89 18.61 -10.82
N ARG A 421 -6.20 17.79 -9.79
CA ARG A 421 -7.50 17.11 -9.70
C ARG A 421 -8.65 18.13 -9.65
N LYS A 422 -8.47 19.19 -8.86
CA LYS A 422 -9.49 20.23 -8.73
C LYS A 422 -9.64 21.06 -10.01
N MET A 423 -8.55 21.38 -10.71
CA MET A 423 -8.63 22.03 -12.02
C MET A 423 -9.42 21.19 -13.03
N LYS A 424 -9.12 19.87 -13.08
CA LYS A 424 -9.87 18.93 -13.94
C LYS A 424 -11.35 18.89 -13.57
N GLU A 425 -11.70 18.79 -12.29
CA GLU A 425 -13.08 18.82 -11.81
C GLU A 425 -13.83 20.08 -12.28
N ILE A 426 -13.19 21.25 -12.17
CA ILE A 426 -13.78 22.52 -12.61
C ILE A 426 -14.05 22.52 -14.13
N VAL A 427 -13.09 22.04 -14.92
CA VAL A 427 -13.23 21.96 -16.38
C VAL A 427 -14.29 20.95 -16.76
N ASP A 428 -14.23 19.72 -16.21
CA ASP A 428 -15.17 18.63 -16.52
C ASP A 428 -16.61 18.93 -16.09
N SER A 429 -16.80 19.80 -15.10
CA SER A 429 -18.14 20.21 -14.65
C SER A 429 -18.99 20.84 -15.76
N GLY A 430 -18.36 21.38 -16.81
CA GLY A 430 -19.01 22.14 -17.89
C GLY A 430 -19.67 23.43 -17.44
N LYS A 431 -19.66 23.78 -16.14
CA LYS A 431 -20.33 24.95 -15.55
C LYS A 431 -19.92 26.26 -16.25
N TYR A 432 -18.65 26.37 -16.64
CA TYR A 432 -18.06 27.56 -17.15
C TYR A 432 -17.95 27.58 -18.68
N GLY A 433 -18.56 26.62 -19.36
CA GLY A 433 -18.56 26.53 -20.83
C GLY A 433 -17.22 25.98 -21.38
N GLU A 434 -17.02 26.14 -22.70
CA GLU A 434 -15.88 25.59 -23.39
C GLU A 434 -14.57 26.34 -23.12
N ILE A 435 -13.46 25.61 -23.21
CA ILE A 435 -12.10 26.18 -23.19
C ILE A 435 -11.94 27.04 -24.45
N ARG A 436 -11.38 28.23 -24.29
CA ARG A 436 -11.05 29.18 -25.35
C ARG A 436 -9.55 29.36 -25.52
N ARG A 437 -8.82 29.35 -24.41
CA ARG A 437 -7.35 29.50 -24.42
C ARG A 437 -6.72 28.76 -23.25
N VAL A 438 -5.55 28.19 -23.54
CA VAL A 438 -4.70 27.55 -22.56
C VAL A 438 -3.29 28.12 -22.62
N ASN A 439 -2.74 28.56 -21.49
CA ASN A 439 -1.35 29.04 -21.43
C ASN A 439 -0.67 28.33 -20.25
N TRP A 440 0.41 27.63 -20.53
CA TRP A 440 1.25 27.08 -19.48
C TRP A 440 2.71 27.49 -19.69
N ILE A 441 3.22 28.25 -18.77
CA ILE A 441 4.65 28.59 -18.70
C ILE A 441 5.21 27.82 -17.52
N ILE A 442 6.14 26.90 -17.79
CA ILE A 442 6.83 26.10 -16.79
C ILE A 442 8.32 26.05 -17.10
N THR A 443 9.05 27.00 -16.53
CA THR A 443 10.50 27.20 -16.74
C THR A 443 11.28 27.04 -15.43
N ASP A 444 10.68 26.51 -14.37
CA ASP A 444 11.28 26.24 -13.07
C ASP A 444 12.04 24.90 -13.01
N TRP A 445 12.32 24.31 -14.16
CA TRP A 445 13.09 23.08 -14.32
C TRP A 445 14.61 23.28 -14.41
N TYR A 446 15.16 24.34 -13.81
CA TYR A 446 16.60 24.63 -13.91
C TYR A 446 17.46 23.39 -13.64
N ARG A 447 18.39 23.09 -14.56
CA ARG A 447 19.36 22.02 -14.43
C ARG A 447 20.75 22.55 -14.73
N THR A 448 21.75 21.95 -14.09
CA THR A 448 23.16 22.26 -14.38
C THR A 448 23.73 21.28 -15.40
N GLN A 449 24.87 21.60 -16.00
CA GLN A 449 25.57 20.65 -16.87
C GLN A 449 25.96 19.36 -16.13
N ALA A 450 26.23 19.44 -14.81
CA ALA A 450 26.53 18.28 -13.97
C ALA A 450 25.38 17.27 -13.94
N TYR A 451 24.11 17.75 -13.89
CA TYR A 451 22.94 16.89 -13.99
C TYR A 451 22.94 16.09 -15.30
N TYR A 452 23.20 16.76 -16.42
CA TYR A 452 23.24 16.08 -17.72
C TYR A 452 24.42 15.12 -17.85
N ASN A 453 25.51 15.35 -17.13
CA ASN A 453 26.69 14.47 -17.12
C ASN A 453 26.53 13.28 -16.15
N SER A 454 25.46 13.20 -15.36
CA SER A 454 25.24 12.16 -14.34
C SER A 454 24.87 10.77 -14.88
N GLY A 455 24.86 10.57 -16.19
CA GLY A 455 24.60 9.27 -16.82
C GLY A 455 24.91 9.28 -18.30
N GLY A 456 25.46 8.21 -18.82
CA GLY A 456 25.87 8.10 -20.23
C GLY A 456 24.70 8.13 -21.23
N TRP A 457 23.52 7.74 -20.80
CA TRP A 457 22.29 7.71 -21.62
C TRP A 457 21.55 9.05 -21.63
N ARG A 458 21.73 9.87 -20.57
CA ARG A 458 20.96 11.10 -20.35
C ARG A 458 21.29 12.17 -21.41
N ALA A 459 20.28 12.92 -21.84
CA ALA A 459 20.37 14.01 -22.81
C ALA A 459 21.06 13.64 -24.14
N THR A 460 20.84 12.40 -24.58
CA THR A 460 21.27 11.91 -25.90
C THR A 460 20.09 11.31 -26.66
N TRP A 461 20.06 11.47 -27.99
CA TRP A 461 19.00 10.87 -28.80
C TRP A 461 19.01 9.34 -28.74
N ALA A 462 20.19 8.73 -28.70
CA ALA A 462 20.34 7.27 -28.63
C ALA A 462 19.98 6.68 -27.26
N GLY A 463 20.18 7.41 -26.18
CA GLY A 463 19.97 6.91 -24.82
C GLY A 463 18.65 7.32 -24.20
N GLU A 464 18.32 8.61 -24.24
CA GLU A 464 17.10 9.17 -23.63
C GLU A 464 15.98 9.37 -24.66
N GLY A 465 16.32 9.74 -25.90
CA GLY A 465 15.37 9.92 -27.00
C GLY A 465 14.66 11.27 -27.04
N GLY A 466 15.09 12.21 -26.23
CA GLY A 466 14.58 13.59 -26.11
C GLY A 466 15.10 14.25 -24.85
N GLY A 467 14.80 15.52 -24.67
CA GLY A 467 15.26 16.35 -23.57
C GLY A 467 14.13 16.74 -22.61
N VAL A 468 13.88 18.07 -22.47
CA VAL A 468 12.93 18.61 -21.49
C VAL A 468 11.52 18.08 -21.69
N LEU A 469 11.06 17.84 -22.92
CA LEU A 469 9.72 17.32 -23.21
C LEU A 469 9.56 15.86 -22.81
N LEU A 470 10.64 15.07 -22.84
CA LEU A 470 10.56 13.63 -22.61
C LEU A 470 11.02 13.22 -21.21
N ASN A 471 11.79 14.05 -20.52
CA ASN A 471 12.29 13.76 -19.16
C ASN A 471 11.63 14.62 -18.08
N GLN A 472 11.70 15.96 -18.15
CA GLN A 472 11.15 16.84 -17.11
C GLN A 472 9.64 17.03 -17.26
N CYS A 473 9.13 17.20 -18.48
CA CYS A 473 7.76 17.58 -18.74
C CYS A 473 6.76 16.48 -19.17
N PRO A 474 7.03 15.17 -19.10
CA PRO A 474 5.99 14.18 -19.41
C PRO A 474 4.74 14.32 -18.55
N HIS A 475 4.91 14.67 -17.26
CA HIS A 475 3.79 14.93 -16.36
C HIS A 475 2.96 16.14 -16.78
N GLN A 476 3.62 17.21 -17.22
CA GLN A 476 2.94 18.43 -17.61
C GLN A 476 2.23 18.27 -18.96
N LEU A 477 2.82 17.57 -19.91
CA LEU A 477 2.16 17.22 -21.17
C LEU A 477 0.97 16.28 -20.93
N ASP A 478 1.10 15.36 -19.97
CA ASP A 478 0.00 14.53 -19.54
C ASP A 478 -1.12 15.34 -18.89
N LEU A 479 -0.82 16.19 -17.92
CA LEU A 479 -1.79 17.06 -17.25
C LEU A 479 -2.44 18.06 -18.25
N TRP A 480 -1.66 18.56 -19.19
CA TRP A 480 -2.18 19.50 -20.19
C TRP A 480 -3.30 18.86 -21.01
N GLN A 481 -3.06 17.65 -21.56
CA GLN A 481 -4.10 16.94 -22.30
C GLN A 481 -5.20 16.35 -21.40
N TRP A 482 -4.85 15.92 -20.19
CA TRP A 482 -5.81 15.33 -19.27
C TRP A 482 -6.86 16.34 -18.79
N ILE A 483 -6.44 17.59 -18.55
CA ILE A 483 -7.32 18.69 -18.12
C ILE A 483 -8.00 19.37 -19.32
N CYS A 484 -7.25 19.64 -20.39
CA CYS A 484 -7.71 20.50 -21.49
C CYS A 484 -8.11 19.76 -22.77
N GLY A 485 -7.90 18.44 -22.83
CA GLY A 485 -8.09 17.63 -24.03
C GLY A 485 -6.90 17.66 -24.99
N MET A 486 -6.93 16.78 -26.00
CA MET A 486 -5.88 16.69 -27.01
C MET A 486 -5.97 17.82 -28.03
N PRO A 487 -4.86 18.49 -28.37
CA PRO A 487 -4.82 19.41 -29.49
C PRO A 487 -4.98 18.67 -30.82
N SER A 488 -5.49 19.38 -31.84
CA SER A 488 -5.62 18.88 -33.22
C SER A 488 -4.44 19.24 -34.10
N LYS A 489 -3.70 20.32 -33.74
CA LYS A 489 -2.52 20.79 -34.47
C LYS A 489 -1.50 21.39 -33.52
N ILE A 490 -0.21 21.24 -33.86
CA ILE A 490 0.92 21.78 -33.14
C ILE A 490 1.89 22.47 -34.07
N ARG A 491 2.34 23.65 -33.66
CA ARG A 491 3.52 24.34 -34.18
C ARG A 491 4.50 24.53 -33.03
N ALA A 492 5.74 24.06 -33.18
CA ALA A 492 6.70 24.12 -32.08
C ALA A 492 8.10 24.58 -32.56
N PHE A 493 8.87 25.05 -31.58
CA PHE A 493 10.27 25.39 -31.67
C PHE A 493 10.99 24.66 -30.53
N CYS A 494 11.71 23.61 -30.85
CA CYS A 494 12.52 22.82 -29.91
C CYS A 494 13.99 23.16 -30.19
N ASN A 495 14.63 23.86 -29.25
CA ASN A 495 16.03 24.27 -29.38
C ASN A 495 16.91 23.24 -28.69
N GLU A 496 17.72 22.53 -29.47
CA GLU A 496 18.65 21.50 -29.01
C GLU A 496 19.93 22.17 -28.49
N GLY A 497 20.36 21.80 -27.26
CA GLY A 497 21.59 22.29 -26.67
C GLY A 497 21.73 23.83 -26.64
N LYS A 498 20.63 24.56 -26.42
CA LYS A 498 20.64 26.03 -26.43
C LYS A 498 21.41 26.59 -25.23
N TRP A 499 21.26 25.95 -24.07
CA TRP A 499 21.80 26.40 -22.79
C TRP A 499 22.87 25.46 -22.25
N HIS A 500 22.86 24.19 -22.69
CA HIS A 500 23.74 23.13 -22.19
C HIS A 500 24.48 22.43 -23.36
N ASP A 501 25.60 21.81 -23.06
CA ASP A 501 26.31 20.94 -24.02
C ASP A 501 25.62 19.56 -24.05
N ILE A 502 24.50 19.48 -24.79
CA ILE A 502 23.66 18.29 -24.94
C ILE A 502 23.14 18.19 -26.38
N GLU A 503 22.65 17.00 -26.78
CA GLU A 503 22.14 16.76 -28.14
C GLU A 503 20.64 17.02 -28.30
N VAL A 504 19.90 17.05 -27.19
CA VAL A 504 18.43 17.11 -27.15
C VAL A 504 17.94 18.52 -26.79
N GLU A 505 16.64 18.74 -26.85
CA GLU A 505 16.06 20.05 -26.56
C GLU A 505 16.09 20.39 -25.06
N ASP A 506 16.50 21.60 -24.74
CA ASP A 506 16.51 22.19 -23.39
C ASP A 506 15.70 23.49 -23.26
N ASP A 507 15.10 23.93 -24.39
CA ASP A 507 14.26 25.13 -24.48
C ASP A 507 13.19 24.92 -25.56
N VAL A 508 11.90 24.99 -25.18
CA VAL A 508 10.79 24.66 -26.06
C VAL A 508 9.64 25.66 -25.94
N THR A 509 9.09 26.02 -27.08
CA THR A 509 7.80 26.74 -27.17
C THR A 509 6.87 26.00 -28.13
N ILE A 510 5.67 25.66 -27.65
CA ILE A 510 4.61 25.01 -28.43
C ILE A 510 3.43 25.94 -28.55
N TYR A 511 2.90 26.13 -29.77
CA TYR A 511 1.59 26.64 -30.06
C TYR A 511 0.68 25.48 -30.48
N ALA A 512 -0.53 25.41 -29.93
CA ALA A 512 -1.49 24.34 -30.18
C ALA A 512 -2.85 24.90 -30.61
N GLU A 513 -3.53 24.20 -31.51
CA GLU A 513 -4.93 24.43 -31.87
C GLU A 513 -5.77 23.22 -31.45
N TYR A 514 -6.96 23.50 -30.91
CA TYR A 514 -7.92 22.50 -30.48
C TYR A 514 -9.07 22.31 -31.44
N PRO A 515 -9.78 21.16 -31.43
CA PRO A 515 -10.88 20.91 -32.35
C PRO A 515 -12.05 21.96 -32.31
N ASN A 516 -12.28 22.55 -31.13
CA ASN A 516 -13.29 23.57 -30.92
C ASN A 516 -12.83 25.00 -31.29
N GLY A 517 -11.63 25.15 -31.86
CA GLY A 517 -11.03 26.45 -32.22
C GLY A 517 -10.30 27.17 -31.07
N ALA A 518 -10.22 26.56 -29.88
CA ALA A 518 -9.37 27.05 -28.80
C ALA A 518 -7.89 26.99 -29.21
N THR A 519 -7.08 27.83 -28.59
CA THR A 519 -5.63 27.85 -28.80
C THR A 519 -4.86 27.66 -27.51
N GLY A 520 -3.66 27.08 -27.58
CA GLY A 520 -2.80 26.87 -26.43
C GLY A 520 -1.36 27.29 -26.69
N VAL A 521 -0.66 27.64 -25.60
CA VAL A 521 0.79 27.87 -25.59
C VAL A 521 1.38 27.12 -24.42
N PHE A 522 2.45 26.38 -24.68
CA PHE A 522 3.25 25.68 -23.66
C PHE A 522 4.71 26.10 -23.83
N ILE A 523 5.32 26.62 -22.77
CA ILE A 523 6.71 27.09 -22.77
C ILE A 523 7.43 26.40 -21.63
N THR A 524 8.58 25.78 -21.94
CA THR A 524 9.43 25.10 -20.95
C THR A 524 10.90 25.22 -21.30
N THR A 525 11.74 25.27 -20.28
CA THR A 525 13.21 25.23 -20.42
C THR A 525 13.87 24.70 -19.17
N THR A 526 15.07 24.19 -19.28
CA THR A 526 15.94 23.84 -18.14
C THR A 526 17.03 24.88 -17.89
N GLY A 527 17.00 26.01 -18.63
CA GLY A 527 18.01 27.06 -18.58
C GLY A 527 17.61 28.33 -17.78
N ASP A 528 16.38 28.40 -17.25
CA ASP A 528 15.89 29.56 -16.50
C ASP A 528 16.05 29.38 -14.98
N TYR A 529 16.43 30.50 -14.29
CA TYR A 529 16.38 30.59 -12.85
C TYR A 529 16.08 32.05 -12.43
N PRO A 530 15.07 32.29 -11.56
CA PRO A 530 14.31 31.35 -10.72
C PRO A 530 13.13 30.65 -11.44
N GLY A 531 12.90 30.85 -12.73
CA GLY A 531 11.85 30.23 -13.51
C GLY A 531 10.43 30.72 -13.18
N THR A 532 9.47 30.20 -13.92
CA THR A 532 8.02 30.46 -13.75
C THR A 532 7.24 29.16 -13.85
N ASN A 533 6.23 28.98 -13.00
CA ASN A 533 5.26 27.91 -13.15
C ASN A 533 3.86 28.50 -13.01
N ARG A 534 3.22 28.76 -14.16
CA ARG A 534 1.90 29.38 -14.23
C ARG A 534 1.06 28.73 -15.32
N PHE A 535 -0.05 28.10 -14.91
CA PHE A 535 -1.00 27.44 -15.76
C PHE A 535 -2.34 28.21 -15.77
N GLU A 536 -2.75 28.73 -16.92
CA GLU A 536 -3.99 29.46 -17.09
C GLU A 536 -4.91 28.79 -18.10
N ILE A 537 -6.20 28.69 -17.76
CA ILE A 537 -7.26 28.17 -18.63
C ILE A 537 -8.37 29.24 -18.70
N THR A 538 -8.60 29.78 -19.88
CA THR A 538 -9.73 30.71 -20.14
C THR A 538 -10.89 29.89 -20.68
N LEU A 539 -12.01 29.91 -19.98
CA LEU A 539 -13.29 29.32 -20.33
C LEU A 539 -14.26 30.42 -20.80
N ASP A 540 -15.42 30.04 -21.31
CA ASP A 540 -16.43 31.03 -21.76
C ASP A 540 -16.93 31.90 -20.60
N LYS A 541 -17.07 31.37 -19.39
CA LYS A 541 -17.61 32.04 -18.21
C LYS A 541 -16.65 32.16 -17.04
N ALA A 542 -15.40 31.76 -17.21
CA ALA A 542 -14.41 31.84 -16.12
C ALA A 542 -12.96 31.84 -16.64
N LYS A 543 -12.04 32.22 -15.78
CA LYS A 543 -10.62 32.01 -15.95
C LYS A 543 -10.06 31.26 -14.73
N ILE A 544 -9.36 30.17 -14.96
CA ILE A 544 -8.61 29.40 -13.93
C ILE A 544 -7.16 29.84 -14.03
N ILE A 545 -6.54 30.14 -12.89
CA ILE A 545 -5.11 30.44 -12.76
C ILE A 545 -4.54 29.53 -11.68
N CYS A 546 -3.55 28.72 -12.04
CA CYS A 546 -2.79 27.92 -11.11
C CYS A 546 -1.35 28.43 -11.07
N GLU A 547 -0.84 28.71 -9.89
CA GLU A 547 0.52 29.17 -9.66
C GLU A 547 1.29 28.14 -8.84
N LYS A 548 2.49 27.76 -9.32
CA LYS A 548 3.44 26.84 -8.67
C LYS A 548 2.87 25.46 -8.32
N ALA A 549 1.76 25.05 -8.97
CA ALA A 549 1.02 23.83 -8.62
C ALA A 549 0.51 23.79 -7.15
N GLU A 550 0.37 24.95 -6.51
CA GLU A 550 0.00 25.08 -5.10
C GLU A 550 -1.36 25.77 -4.90
N LYS A 551 -1.66 26.77 -5.72
CA LYS A 551 -2.85 27.60 -5.55
C LYS A 551 -3.65 27.72 -6.83
N ILE A 552 -4.99 27.59 -6.71
CA ILE A 552 -5.96 27.86 -7.78
C ILE A 552 -6.73 29.14 -7.46
N THR A 553 -6.72 30.08 -8.41
CA THR A 553 -7.60 31.25 -8.40
C THR A 553 -8.61 31.06 -9.54
N LEU A 554 -9.90 31.10 -9.21
CA LEU A 554 -10.99 31.06 -10.17
C LEU A 554 -11.60 32.47 -10.30
N ILE A 555 -11.60 33.02 -11.51
CA ILE A 555 -12.24 34.30 -11.81
C ILE A 555 -13.51 33.98 -12.59
N GLU A 556 -14.65 34.04 -11.93
CA GLU A 556 -15.96 33.86 -12.55
C GLU A 556 -16.40 35.15 -13.27
N LEU A 557 -17.07 35.01 -14.41
CA LEU A 557 -17.64 36.13 -15.19
C LEU A 557 -19.16 36.16 -14.98
N GLU A 558 -19.70 37.32 -14.74
CA GLU A 558 -21.19 37.52 -14.61
C GLU A 558 -21.92 37.17 -15.91
N GLU A 559 -21.24 37.27 -17.05
CA GLU A 559 -21.78 36.99 -18.37
C GLU A 559 -20.75 36.17 -19.19
N GLY A 560 -21.23 35.23 -20.00
CA GLY A 560 -20.35 34.45 -20.89
C GLY A 560 -19.74 35.33 -22.00
N LEU A 561 -18.46 35.09 -22.30
CA LEU A 561 -17.71 35.82 -23.32
C LEU A 561 -18.39 35.77 -24.70
N THR A 562 -18.86 34.57 -25.10
CA THR A 562 -19.55 34.37 -26.38
C THR A 562 -20.82 35.24 -26.48
N HIS A 563 -21.63 35.24 -25.41
CA HIS A 563 -22.84 36.06 -25.36
C HIS A 563 -22.52 37.53 -25.40
N ASN A 564 -21.58 38.00 -24.60
CA ASN A 564 -21.21 39.40 -24.52
C ASN A 564 -20.64 39.92 -25.86
N ILE A 565 -19.71 39.19 -26.49
CA ILE A 565 -19.13 39.54 -27.79
C ILE A 565 -20.20 39.75 -28.86
N GLN A 566 -21.26 38.94 -28.85
CA GLN A 566 -22.31 38.99 -29.88
C GLN A 566 -23.40 40.02 -29.60
N ASN A 567 -23.68 40.34 -28.34
CA ASN A 567 -24.88 41.08 -27.95
C ASN A 567 -24.59 42.42 -27.26
N ALA A 568 -23.35 42.73 -26.90
CA ALA A 568 -23.00 44.01 -26.29
C ALA A 568 -23.32 45.18 -27.26
N LYS A 569 -23.99 46.20 -26.72
CA LYS A 569 -24.39 47.39 -27.49
C LYS A 569 -23.29 48.44 -27.55
N ASP A 570 -22.30 48.34 -26.65
CA ASP A 570 -21.19 49.29 -26.57
C ASP A 570 -19.87 48.57 -26.94
N GLY A 571 -18.99 49.26 -27.63
CA GLY A 571 -17.69 48.68 -28.07
C GLY A 571 -16.67 48.51 -26.98
N PHE A 572 -16.87 49.08 -25.79
CA PHE A 572 -15.93 49.03 -24.65
C PHE A 572 -16.61 48.54 -23.35
N VAL A 573 -17.22 47.37 -23.42
CA VAL A 573 -17.92 46.78 -22.27
C VAL A 573 -16.92 46.09 -21.33
N ARG A 574 -17.11 46.24 -20.02
CA ARG A 574 -16.45 45.46 -18.98
C ARG A 574 -17.46 44.48 -18.41
N ILE A 575 -17.11 43.19 -18.42
CA ILE A 575 -17.89 42.14 -17.75
C ILE A 575 -17.53 42.16 -16.27
N GLY A 576 -18.54 42.14 -15.40
CA GLY A 576 -18.31 41.97 -13.95
C GLY A 576 -17.62 40.64 -13.65
N THR A 577 -16.73 40.67 -12.69
CA THR A 577 -15.95 39.50 -12.31
C THR A 577 -15.99 39.24 -10.81
N HIS A 578 -16.02 37.97 -10.42
CA HIS A 578 -15.91 37.54 -9.05
C HIS A 578 -14.72 36.59 -8.90
N THR A 579 -13.80 36.92 -8.00
CA THR A 579 -12.60 36.08 -7.76
C THR A 579 -12.82 35.19 -6.56
N VAL A 580 -12.56 33.90 -6.74
CA VAL A 580 -12.67 32.87 -5.70
C VAL A 580 -11.32 32.16 -5.56
N ASP A 581 -10.83 32.09 -4.34
CA ASP A 581 -9.75 31.16 -4.00
C ASP A 581 -10.37 29.77 -3.86
N VAL A 582 -9.88 28.82 -4.66
CA VAL A 582 -10.47 27.47 -4.74
C VAL A 582 -9.81 26.58 -3.70
N GLU A 583 -10.62 26.09 -2.77
CA GLU A 583 -10.16 25.10 -1.79
C GLU A 583 -10.00 23.71 -2.43
N THR A 584 -8.99 22.97 -1.95
CA THR A 584 -8.71 21.58 -2.33
C THR A 584 -8.80 20.69 -1.08
N ASP A 585 -8.76 19.38 -1.26
CA ASP A 585 -8.73 18.42 -0.13
C ASP A 585 -7.33 18.30 0.52
N GLY A 586 -6.34 19.02 0.01
CA GLY A 586 -4.96 19.02 0.51
C GLY A 586 -4.16 17.73 0.25
N LYS A 587 -4.76 16.70 -0.37
CA LYS A 587 -4.10 15.42 -0.60
C LYS A 587 -3.14 15.47 -1.79
N ASN A 588 -1.94 14.98 -1.58
CA ASN A 588 -0.88 14.91 -2.59
C ASN A 588 -0.10 13.61 -2.45
N GLU A 589 -0.73 12.49 -2.80
CA GLU A 589 -0.24 11.13 -2.50
C GLU A 589 0.91 10.68 -3.40
N GLN A 590 1.17 11.38 -4.49
CA GLN A 590 2.30 11.15 -5.41
C GLN A 590 2.42 9.67 -5.87
N HIS A 591 3.65 9.11 -5.88
CA HIS A 591 3.91 7.73 -6.32
C HIS A 591 3.15 6.67 -5.49
N PRO A 592 3.11 6.75 -4.13
CA PRO A 592 2.29 5.84 -3.35
C PRO A 592 0.81 5.86 -3.74
N GLY A 593 0.24 7.02 -4.05
CA GLY A 593 -1.15 7.13 -4.50
C GLY A 593 -1.42 6.35 -5.79
N VAL A 594 -0.50 6.40 -6.76
CA VAL A 594 -0.61 5.61 -8.01
C VAL A 594 -0.49 4.11 -7.72
N LEU A 595 0.45 3.70 -6.87
CA LEU A 595 0.68 2.28 -6.54
C LEU A 595 -0.47 1.70 -5.72
N ASN A 596 -1.01 2.44 -4.75
CA ASN A 596 -2.18 2.02 -3.98
C ASN A 596 -3.43 1.90 -4.88
N ALA A 597 -3.65 2.82 -5.83
CA ALA A 597 -4.73 2.71 -6.80
C ALA A 597 -4.53 1.50 -7.75
N PHE A 598 -3.29 1.20 -8.13
CA PHE A 598 -2.95 0.02 -8.93
C PHE A 598 -3.24 -1.28 -8.17
N ALA A 599 -2.84 -1.36 -6.90
CA ALA A 599 -3.17 -2.49 -6.04
C ALA A 599 -4.68 -2.64 -5.87
N GLY A 600 -5.38 -1.54 -5.58
CA GLY A 600 -6.83 -1.51 -5.47
C GLY A 600 -7.53 -1.97 -6.75
N LYS A 601 -6.98 -1.65 -7.93
CA LYS A 601 -7.51 -2.17 -9.21
C LYS A 601 -7.38 -3.67 -9.33
N ILE A 602 -6.25 -4.24 -8.94
CA ILE A 602 -5.98 -5.68 -9.02
C ILE A 602 -6.85 -6.44 -8.02
N LEU A 603 -6.90 -5.99 -6.76
CA LEU A 603 -7.54 -6.71 -5.67
C LEU A 603 -9.05 -6.43 -5.55
N HIS A 604 -9.48 -5.21 -5.87
CA HIS A 604 -10.82 -4.72 -5.56
C HIS A 604 -11.57 -4.16 -6.76
N GLY A 605 -10.92 -4.07 -7.93
CA GLY A 605 -11.54 -3.53 -9.15
C GLY A 605 -11.71 -2.00 -9.16
N THR A 606 -11.12 -1.27 -8.22
CA THR A 606 -11.21 0.20 -8.11
C THR A 606 -10.55 0.91 -9.30
N PRO A 607 -10.89 2.19 -9.57
CA PRO A 607 -10.28 2.93 -10.68
C PRO A 607 -8.78 3.15 -10.52
N LEU A 608 -8.03 3.15 -11.64
CA LEU A 608 -6.64 3.58 -11.69
C LEU A 608 -6.54 5.11 -11.65
N VAL A 609 -5.41 5.65 -11.17
CA VAL A 609 -5.05 7.07 -11.35
C VAL A 609 -4.80 7.38 -12.82
N ALA A 610 -4.08 6.50 -13.51
CA ALA A 610 -3.81 6.60 -14.94
C ALA A 610 -3.76 5.19 -15.57
N ASP A 611 -4.66 4.92 -16.52
CA ASP A 611 -4.62 3.70 -17.31
C ASP A 611 -3.37 3.71 -18.21
N GLY A 612 -2.72 2.57 -18.35
CA GLY A 612 -1.49 2.45 -19.15
C GLY A 612 -1.61 2.95 -20.59
N LYS A 613 -2.80 2.74 -21.21
CA LYS A 613 -3.08 3.22 -22.57
C LYS A 613 -3.02 4.74 -22.72
N GLU A 614 -3.19 5.52 -21.64
CA GLU A 614 -3.18 6.97 -21.68
C GLU A 614 -1.78 7.56 -21.85
N GLY A 615 -0.74 6.75 -21.56
CA GLY A 615 0.66 7.17 -21.70
C GLY A 615 1.05 7.69 -23.08
N ILE A 616 0.34 7.28 -24.12
CA ILE A 616 0.58 7.75 -25.50
C ILE A 616 0.18 9.21 -25.72
N ASN A 617 -0.76 9.76 -24.92
CA ASN A 617 -1.33 11.09 -25.20
C ASN A 617 -0.30 12.22 -25.05
N GLY A 618 0.35 12.31 -23.87
CA GLY A 618 1.41 13.29 -23.63
C GLY A 618 2.60 13.09 -24.58
N LEU A 619 2.95 11.83 -24.85
CA LEU A 619 4.00 11.48 -25.82
C LEU A 619 3.64 11.94 -27.25
N THR A 620 2.36 11.86 -27.66
CA THR A 620 1.90 12.35 -28.96
C THR A 620 2.17 13.85 -29.10
N ILE A 621 1.93 14.63 -28.05
CA ILE A 621 2.22 16.07 -28.05
C ILE A 621 3.74 16.31 -28.18
N SER A 622 4.56 15.60 -27.42
CA SER A 622 6.02 15.67 -27.48
C SER A 622 6.55 15.35 -28.88
N ASN A 623 6.13 14.20 -29.44
CA ASN A 623 6.58 13.78 -30.77
C ASN A 623 6.09 14.73 -31.87
N ALA A 624 4.86 15.24 -31.80
CA ALA A 624 4.36 16.25 -32.74
C ALA A 624 5.14 17.58 -32.65
N ALA A 625 5.58 17.97 -31.45
CA ALA A 625 6.41 19.15 -31.24
C ALA A 625 7.80 18.99 -31.88
N HIS A 626 8.47 17.86 -31.66
CA HIS A 626 9.75 17.57 -32.35
C HIS A 626 9.58 17.52 -33.86
N LEU A 627 8.56 16.80 -34.37
CA LEU A 627 8.30 16.72 -35.81
C LEU A 627 8.06 18.10 -36.41
N SER A 628 7.28 18.95 -35.73
CA SER A 628 7.02 20.33 -36.16
C SER A 628 8.29 21.18 -36.19
N SER A 629 9.17 21.03 -35.20
CA SER A 629 10.44 21.75 -35.14
C SER A 629 11.40 21.30 -36.23
N TRP A 630 11.57 19.99 -36.40
CA TRP A 630 12.49 19.41 -37.40
C TRP A 630 12.08 19.69 -38.83
N THR A 631 10.75 19.66 -39.13
CA THR A 631 10.25 19.95 -40.49
C THR A 631 9.97 21.42 -40.73
N ASN A 632 9.99 22.23 -39.67
CA ASN A 632 9.56 23.64 -39.72
C ASN A 632 8.11 23.82 -40.24
N GLU A 633 7.21 22.88 -39.91
CA GLU A 633 5.80 22.85 -40.36
C GLU A 633 4.85 22.77 -39.19
N THR A 634 3.57 23.15 -39.41
CA THR A 634 2.49 22.82 -38.47
C THR A 634 2.07 21.36 -38.67
N VAL A 635 2.08 20.60 -37.59
CA VAL A 635 1.78 19.16 -37.57
C VAL A 635 0.33 18.94 -37.07
N SER A 636 -0.46 18.20 -37.85
CA SER A 636 -1.79 17.74 -37.42
C SER A 636 -1.67 16.50 -36.53
N ILE A 637 -2.55 16.35 -35.55
CA ILE A 637 -2.68 15.16 -34.71
C ILE A 637 -3.97 14.43 -35.11
N PRO A 638 -3.91 13.14 -35.48
CA PRO A 638 -2.72 12.28 -35.56
C PRO A 638 -1.76 12.67 -36.69
N PHE A 639 -0.49 12.39 -36.50
CA PHE A 639 0.59 12.66 -37.46
C PHE A 639 1.14 11.37 -38.07
N ASP A 640 2.01 11.52 -39.08
CA ASP A 640 2.74 10.41 -39.71
C ASP A 640 3.84 9.90 -38.75
N GLU A 641 3.56 8.77 -38.07
CA GLU A 641 4.45 8.15 -37.09
C GLU A 641 5.71 7.56 -37.73
N ASP A 642 5.64 7.11 -38.99
CA ASP A 642 6.80 6.58 -39.71
C ASP A 642 7.76 7.71 -40.08
N LYS A 643 7.25 8.86 -40.54
CA LYS A 643 8.07 10.05 -40.78
C LYS A 643 8.76 10.52 -39.50
N PHE A 644 8.06 10.54 -38.37
CA PHE A 644 8.67 10.86 -37.09
C PHE A 644 9.78 9.89 -36.72
N TYR A 645 9.50 8.59 -36.84
CA TYR A 645 10.48 7.53 -36.52
C TYR A 645 11.74 7.64 -37.36
N ASP A 646 11.62 7.85 -38.67
CA ASP A 646 12.74 7.98 -39.58
C ASP A 646 13.65 9.16 -39.20
N LEU A 647 13.07 10.33 -38.91
CA LEU A 647 13.81 11.51 -38.45
C LEU A 647 14.47 11.28 -37.08
N LEU A 648 13.76 10.66 -36.13
CA LEU A 648 14.35 10.28 -34.84
C LEU A 648 15.58 9.37 -35.04
N MET A 649 15.48 8.37 -35.93
CA MET A 649 16.58 7.45 -36.21
C MET A 649 17.78 8.14 -36.86
N GLU A 650 17.58 9.22 -37.62
CA GLU A 650 18.69 10.06 -38.11
C GLU A 650 19.41 10.75 -36.94
N HIS A 651 18.68 11.31 -35.97
CA HIS A 651 19.27 11.88 -34.76
C HIS A 651 19.99 10.82 -33.93
N VAL A 652 19.37 9.65 -33.72
CA VAL A 652 19.99 8.51 -33.01
C VAL A 652 21.31 8.06 -33.67
N LYS A 653 21.33 7.97 -35.00
CA LYS A 653 22.54 7.58 -35.74
C LYS A 653 23.70 8.58 -35.57
N ASN A 654 23.36 9.86 -35.41
CA ASN A 654 24.32 10.95 -35.24
C ASN A 654 24.70 11.19 -33.79
N SER A 655 24.02 10.52 -32.85
CA SER A 655 24.25 10.65 -31.42
C SER A 655 25.65 10.19 -31.02
N LYS A 656 26.29 10.93 -30.13
CA LYS A 656 27.68 10.67 -29.69
C LYS A 656 27.69 10.11 -28.27
N ALA A 657 28.54 9.11 -28.06
CA ALA A 657 28.80 8.64 -26.71
C ALA A 657 29.41 9.75 -25.86
N LYS A 658 28.90 9.98 -24.67
CA LYS A 658 29.46 10.96 -23.74
C LYS A 658 30.81 10.51 -23.19
N THR A 659 31.76 11.45 -23.16
CA THR A 659 33.11 11.20 -22.65
C THR A 659 33.31 11.62 -21.20
N ASN A 660 32.43 12.48 -20.64
CA ASN A 660 32.55 13.06 -19.30
C ASN A 660 31.41 12.57 -18.36
N VAL A 661 31.24 11.24 -18.28
CA VAL A 661 30.18 10.67 -17.44
C VAL A 661 30.68 10.54 -16.00
N VAL A 662 29.97 11.14 -15.06
CA VAL A 662 30.13 10.93 -13.62
C VAL A 662 28.84 10.30 -13.11
N GLU A 663 28.84 9.00 -12.86
CA GLU A 663 27.66 8.36 -12.30
C GLU A 663 27.36 8.92 -10.92
N GLN A 664 26.23 9.60 -10.78
CA GLN A 664 25.71 10.09 -9.50
C GLN A 664 24.33 9.52 -9.30
N VAL A 665 24.12 8.92 -8.14
CA VAL A 665 22.79 8.51 -7.69
C VAL A 665 22.37 9.49 -6.62
N ALA A 666 21.23 10.16 -6.82
CA ALA A 666 20.68 11.06 -5.82
C ALA A 666 20.16 10.24 -4.63
N ASP A 667 20.56 10.65 -3.42
CA ASP A 667 20.05 10.02 -2.18
C ASP A 667 18.61 10.43 -1.88
N ASP A 668 18.15 11.57 -2.41
CA ASP A 668 16.79 12.08 -2.30
C ASP A 668 16.32 12.64 -3.66
N MET A 669 15.07 12.35 -4.02
CA MET A 669 14.41 12.81 -5.25
C MET A 669 13.27 13.82 -4.96
N SER A 670 13.05 14.23 -3.71
CA SER A 670 11.95 15.11 -3.30
C SER A 670 11.96 16.46 -4.02
N ASP A 671 13.16 17.00 -4.33
CA ASP A 671 13.34 18.29 -5.02
C ASP A 671 13.30 18.19 -6.55
N THR A 672 12.95 17.06 -7.11
CA THR A 672 12.97 16.83 -8.57
C THR A 672 11.60 16.88 -9.24
N TYR A 673 10.54 17.19 -8.48
CA TYR A 673 9.14 17.22 -8.96
C TYR A 673 8.51 18.59 -8.78
#